data_79b3712e78d783853b3a212538443774
#
_entry.id   79b3712e78d783853b3a212538443774
#
_cell.length_a   1.000
_cell.length_b   1.000
_cell.length_c   1.000
_cell.angle_alpha   90.00
_cell.angle_beta   90.00
_cell.angle_gamma   90.00
#
_symmetry.space_group_name_H-M   'P 1'
#
loop_
_entity.id
_entity.type
_entity.pdbx_description
1 polymer ?
#
loop_
_entity_poly.entity_id
_entity_poly.type
_entity_poly.pdbx_seq_one_letter_code
_entity_poly.pdbx_strand_id
1 'polypeptide(L)'
;MRAGNLALTRAFEFVDSERLIDVARRTKSPARLDRRQSLSKNLHVSVDITPVCPCNLLLGAQLTQKRSTMTFMKNRDHQRIVAGTIATIAMLGALWAPTAAVANTSTSATMGTGSGGSSTATSSKVSTGFVTRHGSTLKLDNKPFEFAGTNNYYLGYKSPAMADRVLDDAQAARFDVMRTWGFQDFQNPDGSGSVQSSFEGVWYQAWDAAAGQPMINDGANGLQKLDYVIAAASARNIKLIIPFVNNWNGFGGMDQYVRWAGGSTHAQFYTDPQIQGWFKTYISTLLNRTNSITGVKYKDDPTIMSWELANEPRCTSAGVYPDGKCDTTTITNWASTMSTYIKSIDTHHLLAVGDEGAFCRAPADWTLTQRYGASGYGPGLGEDCKDGIDTIALTSLPNIDMMSMHLYPDNWKESVAWGNGWIEEHAAAAKKLGKPVYLGEFGLLDKSTRLPVFAHWLETVRSTGVAGALYWILSSKQDDGTLYADYDGFTVYCPSPVCTLMTTQAALVPKPDNPAIRQTIIADNDTTTTQADTPVSVNVLANDISITLAIRAASLDLDLATPGQQLSFVTPGGVATIVSDGTVRFVPTGKSGTFDVPYSVSNGARTSTAVLTVTVKPVPGAPVVLESWENGLNGWAAANWQTNPGSVSLTTNGVTDGTNALEITALGSGAWFGSGSFTPLLDLSTRSSISFALKTGAAGSSIALAVRSGDAYTWCQSPFVYVAPNTTETHSIDLSTMGCAQSTLTGVHDVFLFFNAGTFDIDRMTLS
;
A
#
# COMPACT_ATOMS: atom_id res chain seq x y z
N MET A 1 -4.00 15.80 -22.32
CA MET A 1 -4.27 15.74 -20.91
C MET A 1 -3.38 14.69 -20.27
N ARG A 2 -2.14 15.02 -20.03
CA ARG A 2 -1.18 14.20 -19.30
C ARG A 2 -0.21 15.15 -18.63
N ALA A 3 -0.39 15.42 -17.37
CA ALA A 3 0.63 15.91 -16.44
C ALA A 3 -0.08 16.05 -15.08
N GLY A 4 0.20 15.20 -14.16
CA GLY A 4 -0.37 15.32 -12.83
C GLY A 4 -0.37 14.04 -12.01
N ASN A 5 0.64 13.19 -12.11
CA ASN A 5 0.81 12.08 -11.17
C ASN A 5 2.30 11.79 -10.94
N LEU A 6 2.99 12.75 -10.34
CA LEU A 6 4.37 12.53 -9.90
C LEU A 6 4.71 13.37 -8.66
N ALA A 7 3.82 13.42 -7.68
CA ALA A 7 4.09 14.23 -6.48
C ALA A 7 3.55 13.66 -5.17
N LEU A 8 3.21 12.36 -5.08
CA LEU A 8 2.65 11.79 -3.85
C LEU A 8 3.33 10.52 -3.33
N THR A 9 4.50 10.17 -3.87
CA THR A 9 5.24 8.97 -3.44
C THR A 9 6.44 9.29 -2.54
N ARG A 10 6.37 10.33 -1.71
CA ARG A 10 7.48 10.68 -0.80
C ARG A 10 7.02 11.12 0.60
N ALA A 11 6.04 10.49 1.17
CA ALA A 11 5.61 10.84 2.51
C ALA A 11 6.26 9.99 3.62
N PHE A 12 7.01 8.95 3.33
CA PHE A 12 7.69 8.11 4.32
C PHE A 12 9.04 7.56 3.83
N GLU A 13 9.73 8.23 2.92
CA GLU A 13 11.14 7.91 2.74
C GLU A 13 11.93 8.53 3.90
N PHE A 14 12.43 7.71 4.79
CA PHE A 14 13.60 8.02 5.61
C PHE A 14 14.71 8.48 4.66
N VAL A 15 14.92 9.77 4.56
CA VAL A 15 16.03 10.32 3.81
C VAL A 15 17.30 9.91 4.57
N ASP A 16 18.03 9.01 3.97
CA ASP A 16 19.38 8.63 4.38
C ASP A 16 20.30 9.86 4.33
N SER A 17 20.32 10.64 5.41
CA SER A 17 21.18 11.82 5.56
C SER A 17 22.66 11.46 5.76
N GLU A 18 23.02 10.18 5.85
CA GLU A 18 24.41 9.76 6.07
C GLU A 18 25.25 9.65 4.80
N ARG A 19 24.66 9.64 3.59
CA ARG A 19 25.46 9.58 2.34
C ARG A 19 26.22 10.84 1.99
N LEU A 20 25.95 11.97 2.63
CA LEU A 20 26.68 13.23 2.38
C LEU A 20 27.84 13.48 3.36
N ILE A 21 27.95 12.72 4.44
CA ILE A 21 29.03 12.92 5.45
C ILE A 21 30.23 12.01 5.20
N ASP A 22 30.07 10.90 4.51
CA ASP A 22 31.16 9.93 4.30
C ASP A 22 32.17 10.33 3.21
N VAL A 23 31.86 11.30 2.36
CA VAL A 23 32.81 11.89 1.39
C VAL A 23 33.77 12.89 2.06
N ALA A 24 33.38 13.48 3.19
CA ALA A 24 34.23 14.47 3.91
C ALA A 24 35.17 13.85 4.96
N ARG A 25 35.05 12.57 5.31
CA ARG A 25 35.83 11.91 6.36
C ARG A 25 36.97 11.05 5.88
N ARG A 26 37.19 10.87 4.57
CA ARG A 26 38.32 10.04 4.05
C ARG A 26 39.61 10.78 3.73
N THR A 27 39.78 12.03 4.14
CA THR A 27 41.04 12.75 3.97
C THR A 27 41.51 13.43 5.24
N LYS A 28 41.82 12.70 6.28
CA LYS A 28 42.66 13.17 7.37
C LYS A 28 43.31 12.00 8.11
N SER A 29 44.50 11.63 7.68
CA SER A 29 45.49 10.89 8.54
C SER A 29 46.45 11.90 9.12
N PRO A 30 46.83 11.81 10.42
CA PRO A 30 47.70 12.80 11.06
C PRO A 30 49.17 12.42 10.92
N ALA A 31 49.94 13.27 10.29
CA ALA A 31 51.39 13.26 10.44
C ALA A 31 51.83 14.43 11.35
N ARG A 32 52.71 14.11 12.31
CA ARG A 32 53.27 15.00 13.31
C ARG A 32 54.00 16.20 12.72
N LEU A 33 53.83 17.34 13.37
CA LEU A 33 54.61 18.57 13.19
C LEU A 33 56.07 18.38 13.59
N ASP A 34 56.98 18.91 12.78
CA ASP A 34 58.11 19.67 13.28
C ASP A 34 58.30 20.96 12.48
N ARG A 35 58.89 21.96 13.17
CA ARG A 35 58.90 23.39 12.85
C ARG A 35 59.89 23.78 11.73
N ARG A 36 59.48 24.84 11.05
CA ARG A 36 60.27 25.97 10.49
C ARG A 36 60.43 26.03 8.98
N GLN A 37 60.06 27.20 8.57
CA GLN A 37 60.55 28.09 7.52
C GLN A 37 59.63 28.30 6.30
N SER A 38 59.33 29.60 6.22
CA SER A 38 58.79 30.35 5.11
C SER A 38 59.35 30.00 3.73
N LEU A 39 58.49 29.98 2.74
CA LEU A 39 58.73 30.69 1.47
C LEU A 39 57.50 30.53 0.54
N SER A 40 57.04 31.67 0.09
CA SER A 40 56.03 31.84 -0.97
C SER A 40 56.42 31.13 -2.26
N LYS A 41 55.45 30.47 -2.90
CA LYS A 41 55.34 30.46 -4.38
C LYS A 41 54.00 29.95 -4.85
N ASN A 42 53.38 30.76 -5.67
CA ASN A 42 52.20 30.48 -6.46
C ASN A 42 52.33 29.21 -7.30
N LEU A 43 51.34 28.36 -7.29
CA LEU A 43 51.17 27.33 -8.30
C LEU A 43 49.77 27.49 -8.96
N HIS A 44 49.81 28.02 -10.17
CA HIS A 44 48.71 27.93 -11.11
C HIS A 44 48.64 26.49 -11.62
N VAL A 45 47.49 25.84 -11.52
CA VAL A 45 47.17 24.62 -12.26
C VAL A 45 46.23 25.03 -13.38
N SER A 46 46.76 25.05 -14.60
CA SER A 46 45.99 25.16 -15.84
C SER A 46 45.54 23.75 -16.25
N VAL A 47 44.26 23.57 -16.47
CA VAL A 47 43.69 22.38 -17.14
C VAL A 47 43.57 22.72 -18.62
N ASP A 48 44.37 22.07 -19.45
CA ASP A 48 44.30 22.11 -20.89
C ASP A 48 43.06 21.32 -21.38
N ILE A 49 42.15 22.01 -22.04
CA ILE A 49 41.12 21.41 -22.87
C ILE A 49 41.44 21.78 -24.31
N THR A 50 41.90 20.82 -25.12
CA THR A 50 42.07 20.95 -26.53
C THR A 50 40.74 20.86 -27.29
N PRO A 51 40.42 21.77 -28.19
CA PRO A 51 39.20 21.70 -29.01
C PRO A 51 39.51 21.05 -30.36
N VAL A 52 38.61 20.21 -30.85
CA VAL A 52 38.54 19.81 -32.25
C VAL A 52 37.29 20.45 -32.87
N CYS A 53 37.53 21.32 -33.80
CA CYS A 53 36.60 21.98 -34.73
C CYS A 53 36.76 21.37 -36.15
N PRO A 54 36.01 21.70 -37.20
CA PRO A 54 34.66 22.23 -37.38
C PRO A 54 33.86 21.57 -38.53
N CYS A 55 32.59 21.92 -38.69
CA CYS A 55 32.10 22.40 -40.00
C CYS A 55 30.69 23.02 -39.94
N ASN A 56 30.64 24.17 -40.58
CA ASN A 56 29.55 25.09 -40.82
C ASN A 56 28.20 24.52 -41.30
N LEU A 57 27.08 25.17 -40.92
CA LEU A 57 26.32 26.02 -41.83
C LEU A 57 25.17 26.76 -41.09
N LEU A 58 25.10 28.03 -41.39
CA LEU A 58 24.12 29.07 -41.10
C LEU A 58 22.64 28.64 -41.08
N LEU A 59 21.85 29.16 -40.12
CA LEU A 59 20.77 30.11 -40.40
C LEU A 59 20.17 30.64 -39.09
N GLY A 60 20.05 31.93 -38.99
CA GLY A 60 19.59 32.64 -37.83
C GLY A 60 18.07 32.61 -37.66
N ALA A 61 17.65 32.67 -36.43
CA ALA A 61 16.37 33.20 -36.02
C ALA A 61 16.44 33.73 -34.60
N GLN A 62 16.05 34.97 -34.44
CA GLN A 62 16.04 35.75 -33.21
C GLN A 62 15.07 35.17 -32.19
N LEU A 63 15.55 34.98 -30.95
CA LEU A 63 14.72 34.74 -29.79
C LEU A 63 14.23 36.08 -29.23
N THR A 64 12.99 36.42 -29.49
CA THR A 64 12.24 37.43 -28.74
C THR A 64 11.55 36.76 -27.53
N GLN A 65 11.98 37.18 -26.36
CA GLN A 65 11.25 36.92 -25.11
C GLN A 65 9.85 37.53 -25.19
N LYS A 66 8.81 36.69 -25.18
CA LYS A 66 7.46 37.11 -24.81
C LYS A 66 7.13 36.54 -23.42
N ARG A 67 7.07 37.46 -22.46
CA ARG A 67 6.34 37.26 -21.20
C ARG A 67 4.86 37.07 -21.56
N SER A 68 4.31 35.90 -21.28
CA SER A 68 2.87 35.69 -21.30
C SER A 68 2.31 35.88 -19.89
N THR A 69 1.65 36.99 -19.72
CA THR A 69 0.75 37.26 -18.60
C THR A 69 -0.51 36.38 -18.81
N MET A 70 -0.75 35.40 -17.96
CA MET A 70 -2.00 34.67 -17.94
C MET A 70 -3.06 35.49 -17.24
N THR A 71 -3.97 36.05 -18.00
CA THR A 71 -5.20 36.69 -17.55
C THR A 71 -6.24 35.59 -17.32
N PHE A 72 -6.70 35.44 -16.08
CA PHE A 72 -7.84 34.61 -15.73
C PHE A 72 -9.10 35.19 -16.34
N MET A 73 -9.63 34.58 -17.37
CA MET A 73 -11.02 34.79 -17.79
C MET A 73 -11.95 33.97 -16.92
N LYS A 74 -12.70 34.68 -16.08
CA LYS A 74 -13.89 34.17 -15.38
C LYS A 74 -14.94 33.78 -16.44
N ASN A 75 -15.14 32.47 -16.61
CA ASN A 75 -16.27 31.97 -17.40
C ASN A 75 -17.56 32.12 -16.57
N ARG A 76 -18.37 33.13 -16.92
CA ARG A 76 -19.65 33.52 -16.30
C ARG A 76 -20.87 33.09 -17.12
N ASP A 77 -20.75 32.12 -18.04
CA ASP A 77 -21.80 31.80 -18.99
C ASP A 77 -22.40 30.39 -18.93
N HIS A 78 -22.27 29.68 -17.80
CA HIS A 78 -22.98 28.40 -17.63
C HIS A 78 -24.05 28.37 -16.52
N GLN A 79 -24.57 29.54 -16.09
CA GLN A 79 -25.69 29.60 -15.13
C GLN A 79 -26.96 30.23 -15.69
N ARG A 80 -27.22 30.16 -16.99
CA ARG A 80 -28.46 30.72 -17.58
C ARG A 80 -29.29 29.77 -18.46
N ILE A 81 -29.16 28.44 -18.33
CA ILE A 81 -30.04 27.51 -19.08
C ILE A 81 -30.62 26.40 -18.16
N VAL A 82 -30.90 26.66 -16.89
CA VAL A 82 -31.72 25.76 -16.04
C VAL A 82 -32.71 26.54 -15.15
N ALA A 83 -33.12 27.69 -15.55
CA ALA A 83 -34.16 28.46 -14.82
C ALA A 83 -35.34 28.78 -15.72
N GLY A 84 -35.91 27.78 -16.36
CA GLY A 84 -37.04 28.01 -17.28
C GLY A 84 -37.87 26.78 -17.56
N THR A 85 -38.26 25.99 -16.56
CA THR A 85 -39.41 25.05 -16.69
C THR A 85 -39.74 24.45 -15.31
N ILE A 86 -40.12 25.23 -14.33
CA ILE A 86 -40.99 24.83 -13.21
C ILE A 86 -41.70 26.07 -12.72
N ALA A 87 -42.73 26.44 -13.45
CA ALA A 87 -43.81 27.30 -12.98
C ALA A 87 -45.08 26.85 -13.69
N THR A 88 -45.77 25.93 -13.16
CA THR A 88 -47.20 25.72 -13.18
C THR A 88 -47.54 24.38 -12.56
N ILE A 89 -47.89 24.39 -11.34
CA ILE A 89 -48.91 23.63 -10.63
C ILE A 89 -48.70 23.97 -9.12
N ALA A 90 -49.30 25.08 -8.72
CA ALA A 90 -49.67 25.34 -7.35
C ALA A 90 -51.12 25.76 -7.42
N MET A 91 -52.00 24.97 -6.90
CA MET A 91 -53.19 25.32 -6.14
C MET A 91 -54.13 24.13 -6.00
N LEU A 92 -54.44 23.90 -4.78
CA LEU A 92 -55.62 23.25 -4.14
C LEU A 92 -55.19 22.09 -3.26
N GLY A 93 -55.28 22.31 -2.00
CA GLY A 93 -56.29 22.23 -1.07
C GLY A 93 -55.77 21.84 0.32
N ALA A 94 -56.14 22.67 1.23
CA ALA A 94 -55.86 22.69 2.64
C ALA A 94 -56.57 21.56 3.44
N LEU A 95 -56.07 21.46 4.71
CA LEU A 95 -56.77 21.02 5.92
C LEU A 95 -56.92 19.49 6.16
N TRP A 96 -56.21 18.99 7.17
CA TRP A 96 -56.76 18.48 8.43
C TRP A 96 -55.72 17.68 9.20
N ALA A 97 -55.37 18.11 10.38
CA ALA A 97 -55.01 17.24 11.50
C ALA A 97 -56.30 16.91 12.25
N PRO A 98 -56.41 15.79 12.95
CA PRO A 98 -55.91 15.71 14.31
C PRO A 98 -55.45 14.30 14.78
N THR A 99 -54.72 14.35 15.91
CA THR A 99 -54.47 13.36 16.96
C THR A 99 -55.51 12.28 17.20
N ALA A 100 -55.06 11.04 17.46
CA ALA A 100 -55.59 10.17 18.55
C ALA A 100 -54.68 8.97 18.83
N ALA A 101 -54.37 8.78 20.08
CA ALA A 101 -53.86 7.57 20.70
C ALA A 101 -54.98 6.54 20.92
N VAL A 102 -54.70 5.22 20.76
CA VAL A 102 -55.44 4.13 21.41
C VAL A 102 -54.55 2.88 21.43
N ALA A 103 -54.06 2.49 22.57
CA ALA A 103 -54.38 1.38 23.46
C ALA A 103 -54.39 -0.06 22.93
N ASN A 104 -53.62 -0.88 23.68
CA ASN A 104 -53.53 -2.32 23.73
C ASN A 104 -54.85 -3.08 23.59
N THR A 105 -54.79 -4.21 22.88
CA THR A 105 -55.54 -5.41 23.30
C THR A 105 -54.78 -6.68 22.92
N SER A 106 -54.53 -7.48 23.93
CA SER A 106 -54.05 -8.85 23.90
C SER A 106 -55.11 -9.83 23.39
N THR A 107 -54.73 -10.76 22.52
CA THR A 107 -55.41 -12.04 22.39
C THR A 107 -54.42 -13.16 22.20
N SER A 108 -54.43 -14.06 23.15
CA SER A 108 -53.77 -15.34 23.17
C SER A 108 -54.43 -16.33 22.20
N ALA A 109 -53.64 -17.04 21.42
CA ALA A 109 -54.02 -18.33 20.83
C ALA A 109 -52.80 -19.29 20.88
N THR A 110 -53.09 -20.46 21.36
CA THR A 110 -52.22 -21.58 21.73
C THR A 110 -51.89 -22.51 20.54
N MET A 111 -50.70 -23.11 20.64
CA MET A 111 -50.23 -24.39 20.12
C MET A 111 -49.91 -24.61 18.65
N GLY A 112 -48.66 -24.96 18.43
CA GLY A 112 -48.10 -25.66 17.29
C GLY A 112 -46.62 -25.94 17.48
N THR A 113 -46.27 -27.15 17.86
CA THR A 113 -44.91 -27.67 18.05
C THR A 113 -44.15 -27.74 16.74
N GLY A 114 -43.03 -27.05 16.63
CA GLY A 114 -42.06 -27.18 15.54
C GLY A 114 -40.68 -26.83 16.03
N SER A 115 -39.80 -27.81 16.14
CA SER A 115 -38.38 -27.66 16.49
C SER A 115 -37.62 -26.89 15.44
N GLY A 116 -37.27 -25.66 15.75
CA GLY A 116 -36.35 -24.84 14.96
C GLY A 116 -35.28 -24.27 15.87
N GLY A 117 -34.03 -24.61 15.62
CA GLY A 117 -32.90 -24.15 16.40
C GLY A 117 -32.79 -22.61 16.41
N SER A 118 -33.01 -22.03 17.57
CA SER A 118 -32.79 -20.62 17.83
C SER A 118 -31.28 -20.36 17.95
N SER A 119 -30.68 -19.78 16.94
CA SER A 119 -29.43 -19.08 17.11
C SER A 119 -29.69 -17.82 17.92
N THR A 120 -29.47 -17.89 19.21
CA THR A 120 -29.41 -16.71 20.08
C THR A 120 -28.22 -15.85 19.64
N ALA A 121 -28.48 -14.83 18.82
CA ALA A 121 -27.59 -13.71 18.71
C ALA A 121 -27.50 -13.08 20.12
N THR A 122 -26.42 -13.35 20.81
CA THR A 122 -26.06 -12.63 22.04
C THR A 122 -25.83 -11.18 21.66
N SER A 123 -26.79 -10.32 21.92
CA SER A 123 -26.60 -8.87 21.93
C SER A 123 -25.45 -8.59 22.90
N SER A 124 -24.28 -8.25 22.39
CA SER A 124 -23.18 -7.80 23.22
C SER A 124 -23.60 -6.50 23.89
N LYS A 125 -23.67 -6.53 25.20
CA LYS A 125 -24.00 -5.36 26.00
C LYS A 125 -22.89 -4.32 25.78
N VAL A 126 -23.24 -3.16 25.24
CA VAL A 126 -22.28 -2.05 25.07
C VAL A 126 -21.65 -1.74 26.43
N SER A 127 -20.32 -1.76 26.53
CA SER A 127 -19.61 -1.40 27.74
C SER A 127 -19.69 0.10 27.96
N THR A 128 -20.16 0.54 29.12
CA THR A 128 -20.28 1.95 29.50
C THR A 128 -19.17 2.39 30.44
N GLY A 129 -18.21 1.51 30.74
CA GLY A 129 -17.12 1.78 31.70
C GLY A 129 -15.83 2.27 31.03
N PHE A 130 -15.02 2.95 31.86
CA PHE A 130 -13.64 3.29 31.48
C PHE A 130 -12.74 2.08 31.63
N VAL A 131 -11.74 1.99 30.74
CA VAL A 131 -10.62 1.06 30.93
C VAL A 131 -9.72 1.60 32.01
N THR A 132 -9.37 0.77 32.98
CA THR A 132 -8.58 1.16 34.16
C THR A 132 -7.35 0.28 34.31
N ARG A 133 -6.27 0.85 34.88
CA ARG A 133 -5.04 0.13 35.18
C ARG A 133 -5.12 -0.58 36.55
N HIS A 134 -4.68 -1.81 36.62
CA HIS A 134 -4.50 -2.59 37.83
C HIS A 134 -3.12 -3.24 37.84
N GLY A 135 -2.13 -2.56 38.40
CA GLY A 135 -0.74 -3.01 38.29
C GLY A 135 -0.28 -3.05 36.83
N SER A 136 0.16 -4.21 36.35
CA SER A 136 0.58 -4.46 34.98
C SER A 136 -0.55 -4.96 34.06
N THR A 137 -1.81 -4.89 34.50
CA THR A 137 -2.97 -5.33 33.72
C THR A 137 -4.01 -4.24 33.55
N LEU A 138 -4.90 -4.42 32.60
CA LEU A 138 -6.05 -3.54 32.35
C LEU A 138 -7.35 -4.24 32.78
N LYS A 139 -8.36 -3.44 33.15
CA LYS A 139 -9.72 -3.89 33.39
C LYS A 139 -10.74 -2.99 32.73
N LEU A 140 -11.84 -3.60 32.28
CA LEU A 140 -13.05 -2.94 31.82
C LEU A 140 -14.23 -3.57 32.55
N ASP A 141 -15.09 -2.74 33.16
CA ASP A 141 -16.22 -3.21 33.98
C ASP A 141 -15.77 -4.26 35.05
N ASN A 142 -14.63 -4.01 35.69
CA ASN A 142 -13.98 -4.88 36.67
C ASN A 142 -13.53 -6.27 36.15
N LYS A 143 -13.59 -6.52 34.86
CA LYS A 143 -13.08 -7.74 34.23
C LYS A 143 -11.71 -7.49 33.61
N PRO A 144 -10.83 -8.48 33.52
CA PRO A 144 -9.61 -8.36 32.75
C PRO A 144 -9.92 -7.86 31.33
N PHE A 145 -9.13 -6.90 30.86
CA PHE A 145 -9.26 -6.32 29.52
C PHE A 145 -7.90 -6.43 28.83
N GLU A 146 -7.84 -7.30 27.87
CA GLU A 146 -6.81 -7.39 26.85
C GLU A 146 -7.49 -7.08 25.52
N PHE A 147 -6.75 -6.61 24.53
CA PHE A 147 -7.39 -6.14 23.29
C PHE A 147 -6.62 -6.52 22.04
N ALA A 148 -7.36 -6.73 20.97
CA ALA A 148 -6.86 -6.72 19.61
C ALA A 148 -7.43 -5.52 18.87
N GLY A 149 -6.67 -5.01 17.91
CA GLY A 149 -7.15 -3.86 17.17
C GLY A 149 -6.22 -3.46 16.02
N THR A 150 -6.38 -2.22 15.60
CA THR A 150 -5.66 -1.68 14.47
C THR A 150 -5.48 -0.18 14.58
N ASN A 151 -4.69 0.38 13.69
CA ASN A 151 -4.57 1.81 13.47
C ASN A 151 -5.37 2.23 12.23
N ASN A 152 -5.81 3.50 12.20
CA ASN A 152 -6.21 4.17 10.98
C ASN A 152 -6.04 5.69 11.12
N TYR A 153 -5.21 6.27 10.25
CA TYR A 153 -4.85 7.68 10.32
C TYR A 153 -5.84 8.62 9.62
N TYR A 154 -6.69 8.10 8.73
CA TYR A 154 -7.54 8.95 7.90
C TYR A 154 -8.99 9.13 8.40
N LEU A 155 -9.39 8.49 9.50
CA LEU A 155 -10.76 8.60 10.01
C LEU A 155 -11.18 10.05 10.26
N GLY A 156 -10.27 10.86 10.80
CA GLY A 156 -10.54 12.24 11.21
C GLY A 156 -10.61 13.27 10.07
N TYR A 157 -10.31 12.89 8.80
CA TYR A 157 -10.35 13.84 7.70
C TYR A 157 -11.04 13.34 6.42
N LYS A 158 -11.31 12.08 6.31
CA LYS A 158 -12.12 11.54 5.20
C LYS A 158 -13.63 11.71 5.46
N SER A 159 -14.45 11.21 4.54
CA SER A 159 -15.90 11.26 4.67
C SER A 159 -16.40 10.38 5.83
N PRO A 160 -17.56 10.70 6.43
CA PRO A 160 -18.21 9.81 7.39
C PRO A 160 -18.40 8.38 6.87
N ALA A 161 -18.77 8.22 5.59
CA ALA A 161 -18.97 6.92 4.99
C ALA A 161 -17.67 6.09 4.89
N MET A 162 -16.51 6.75 4.66
CA MET A 162 -15.20 6.07 4.69
C MET A 162 -14.83 5.65 6.12
N ALA A 163 -15.07 6.52 7.11
CA ALA A 163 -14.84 6.19 8.50
C ALA A 163 -15.71 5.03 8.97
N ASP A 164 -17.00 5.04 8.60
CA ASP A 164 -17.93 3.94 8.91
C ASP A 164 -17.47 2.61 8.34
N ARG A 165 -17.05 2.56 7.07
CA ARG A 165 -16.58 1.31 6.44
C ARG A 165 -15.37 0.71 7.17
N VAL A 166 -14.40 1.53 7.59
CA VAL A 166 -13.25 1.04 8.37
C VAL A 166 -13.70 0.52 9.74
N LEU A 167 -14.59 1.26 10.43
CA LEU A 167 -15.08 0.86 11.74
C LEU A 167 -16.01 -0.37 11.65
N ASP A 168 -16.77 -0.54 10.57
CA ASP A 168 -17.57 -1.73 10.29
C ASP A 168 -16.68 -2.96 10.06
N ASP A 169 -15.62 -2.81 9.26
CA ASP A 169 -14.62 -3.87 9.04
C ASP A 169 -13.92 -4.23 10.36
N ALA A 170 -13.55 -3.24 11.18
CA ALA A 170 -12.96 -3.45 12.51
C ALA A 170 -13.93 -4.19 13.46
N GLN A 171 -15.22 -3.80 13.47
CA GLN A 171 -16.25 -4.48 14.26
C GLN A 171 -16.46 -5.93 13.80
N ALA A 172 -16.53 -6.15 12.48
CA ALA A 172 -16.67 -7.49 11.90
C ALA A 172 -15.45 -8.38 12.25
N ALA A 173 -14.24 -7.79 12.28
CA ALA A 173 -13.01 -8.44 12.73
C ALA A 173 -12.93 -8.58 14.26
N ARG A 174 -13.93 -8.11 15.03
CA ARG A 174 -13.99 -8.13 16.50
C ARG A 174 -12.85 -7.38 17.19
N PHE A 175 -12.39 -6.30 16.58
CA PHE A 175 -11.39 -5.44 17.20
C PHE A 175 -12.02 -4.61 18.32
N ASP A 176 -11.35 -4.56 19.45
CA ASP A 176 -11.79 -3.85 20.64
C ASP A 176 -11.28 -2.41 20.65
N VAL A 177 -10.15 -2.13 19.99
CA VAL A 177 -9.45 -0.86 20.04
C VAL A 177 -9.03 -0.40 18.63
N MET A 178 -9.22 0.89 18.37
CA MET A 178 -8.72 1.60 17.19
C MET A 178 -7.84 2.75 17.64
N ARG A 179 -6.61 2.86 17.11
CA ARG A 179 -5.76 4.04 17.31
C ARG A 179 -5.92 4.96 16.11
N THR A 180 -6.14 6.26 16.35
CA THR A 180 -6.40 7.26 15.31
C THR A 180 -5.91 8.63 15.71
N TRP A 181 -5.67 9.51 14.72
CA TRP A 181 -5.08 10.82 14.94
C TRP A 181 -6.02 11.83 15.61
N GLY A 182 -5.56 12.47 16.67
CA GLY A 182 -6.21 13.59 17.32
C GLY A 182 -5.63 14.95 16.91
N PHE A 183 -5.02 15.06 15.74
CA PHE A 183 -4.35 16.26 15.25
C PHE A 183 -4.53 16.45 13.74
N GLN A 184 -4.58 17.70 13.30
CA GLN A 184 -4.59 18.18 11.92
C GLN A 184 -4.11 19.64 11.97
N ASP A 185 -2.78 19.87 11.94
CA ASP A 185 -2.15 21.15 12.25
C ASP A 185 -1.55 21.78 10.99
N PHE A 186 -2.04 22.97 10.60
CA PHE A 186 -1.65 23.60 9.35
C PHE A 186 -1.30 25.08 9.54
N GLN A 187 -0.48 25.64 8.63
CA GLN A 187 -0.14 27.06 8.70
C GLN A 187 -1.36 27.93 8.41
N ASN A 188 -2.11 27.61 7.37
CA ASN A 188 -3.33 28.32 7.00
C ASN A 188 -4.53 27.38 6.90
N PRO A 189 -5.76 27.88 7.04
CA PRO A 189 -6.99 27.07 6.89
C PRO A 189 -7.17 26.38 5.55
N ASP A 190 -6.42 26.78 4.52
CA ASP A 190 -6.37 26.14 3.20
C ASP A 190 -5.18 25.18 3.02
N GLY A 191 -4.43 24.94 4.11
CA GLY A 191 -3.24 24.09 4.12
C GLY A 191 -1.97 24.73 3.57
N SER A 192 -2.07 25.93 2.97
CA SER A 192 -0.93 26.61 2.37
C SER A 192 0.11 27.03 3.41
N GLY A 193 1.38 27.05 3.03
CA GLY A 193 2.48 27.48 3.90
C GLY A 193 2.84 26.51 5.02
N SER A 194 2.17 25.37 5.14
CA SER A 194 2.42 24.35 6.17
C SER A 194 3.76 23.63 5.97
N VAL A 195 4.25 22.97 7.02
CA VAL A 195 5.48 22.16 6.96
C VAL A 195 5.33 20.97 6.00
N GLN A 196 4.10 20.51 5.79
CA GLN A 196 3.76 19.48 4.82
C GLN A 196 2.50 19.83 4.03
N SER A 197 2.38 19.27 2.82
CA SER A 197 1.33 19.58 1.85
C SER A 197 0.16 18.58 1.79
N SER A 198 0.05 17.63 2.73
CA SER A 198 -1.01 16.59 2.74
C SER A 198 -2.38 17.11 3.23
N PHE A 199 -2.73 18.31 2.86
CA PHE A 199 -4.00 18.94 3.23
C PHE A 199 -5.15 18.40 2.37
N GLU A 200 -6.22 17.91 3.02
CA GLU A 200 -7.43 17.41 2.38
C GLU A 200 -8.70 18.17 2.78
N GLY A 201 -8.57 19.46 3.06
CA GLY A 201 -9.70 20.34 3.37
C GLY A 201 -10.16 20.31 4.83
N VAL A 202 -9.50 19.54 5.70
CA VAL A 202 -9.79 19.43 7.13
C VAL A 202 -8.60 19.92 7.94
N TRP A 203 -8.85 20.71 8.97
CA TRP A 203 -7.83 21.18 9.90
C TRP A 203 -8.43 21.34 11.29
N TYR A 204 -7.66 21.01 12.33
CA TYR A 204 -8.05 21.18 13.72
C TYR A 204 -7.44 22.45 14.31
N GLN A 205 -6.21 22.76 13.91
CA GLN A 205 -5.51 24.00 14.26
C GLN A 205 -4.92 24.65 13.03
N ALA A 206 -4.94 25.99 12.99
CA ALA A 206 -4.22 26.80 12.02
C ALA A 206 -3.72 28.08 12.66
N TRP A 207 -2.76 28.77 12.01
CA TRP A 207 -2.21 30.00 12.53
C TRP A 207 -3.18 31.18 12.37
N ASP A 208 -3.46 31.88 13.46
CA ASP A 208 -4.12 33.18 13.43
C ASP A 208 -3.06 34.29 13.49
N ALA A 209 -2.80 34.93 12.36
CA ALA A 209 -1.80 35.98 12.25
C ALA A 209 -2.20 37.26 13.00
N ALA A 210 -3.48 37.47 13.22
CA ALA A 210 -3.98 38.64 13.96
C ALA A 210 -3.82 38.48 15.48
N ALA A 211 -4.06 37.25 15.96
CA ALA A 211 -3.90 36.92 17.38
C ALA A 211 -2.47 36.49 17.73
N GLY A 212 -1.62 36.12 16.74
CA GLY A 212 -0.26 35.66 16.94
C GLY A 212 -0.19 34.30 17.66
N GLN A 213 -1.16 33.42 17.43
CA GLN A 213 -1.26 32.09 18.06
C GLN A 213 -2.07 31.13 17.20
N PRO A 214 -1.98 29.79 17.43
CA PRO A 214 -2.85 28.83 16.79
C PRO A 214 -4.33 29.08 17.19
N MET A 215 -5.22 29.01 16.20
CA MET A 215 -6.68 28.99 16.37
C MET A 215 -7.24 27.60 16.18
N ILE A 216 -8.35 27.30 16.85
CA ILE A 216 -9.04 26.01 16.81
C ILE A 216 -10.21 26.08 15.82
N ASN A 217 -10.39 25.03 15.03
CA ASN A 217 -11.52 24.86 14.12
C ASN A 217 -12.58 23.94 14.74
N ASP A 218 -13.65 24.53 15.27
CA ASP A 218 -14.79 23.79 15.82
C ASP A 218 -15.83 23.37 14.76
N GLY A 219 -15.60 23.72 13.51
CA GLY A 219 -16.56 23.54 12.42
C GLY A 219 -16.61 22.12 11.84
N ALA A 220 -17.45 21.97 10.78
CA ALA A 220 -17.69 20.71 10.10
C ALA A 220 -16.45 20.14 9.39
N ASN A 221 -15.51 20.99 8.98
CA ASN A 221 -14.20 20.61 8.46
C ASN A 221 -13.07 20.72 9.51
N GLY A 222 -13.44 20.61 10.77
CA GLY A 222 -12.56 20.67 11.92
C GLY A 222 -12.89 19.58 12.95
N LEU A 223 -12.95 19.95 14.22
CA LEU A 223 -13.14 19.02 15.34
C LEU A 223 -14.49 18.25 15.30
N GLN A 224 -15.50 18.70 14.55
CA GLN A 224 -16.71 17.90 14.33
C GLN A 224 -16.43 16.59 13.58
N LYS A 225 -15.35 16.49 12.82
CA LYS A 225 -14.89 15.22 12.25
C LYS A 225 -14.47 14.24 13.34
N LEU A 226 -13.73 14.70 14.34
CA LEU A 226 -13.33 13.86 15.47
C LEU A 226 -14.53 13.50 16.35
N ASP A 227 -15.49 14.43 16.54
CA ASP A 227 -16.78 14.13 17.21
C ASP A 227 -17.46 12.93 16.54
N TYR A 228 -17.50 12.93 15.19
CA TYR A 228 -18.09 11.85 14.42
C TYR A 228 -17.35 10.51 14.65
N VAL A 229 -16.02 10.52 14.59
CA VAL A 229 -15.20 9.30 14.80
C VAL A 229 -15.47 8.69 16.18
N ILE A 230 -15.50 9.51 17.23
CA ILE A 230 -15.78 9.04 18.60
C ILE A 230 -17.20 8.48 18.71
N ALA A 231 -18.21 9.17 18.17
CA ALA A 231 -19.59 8.69 18.18
C ALA A 231 -19.76 7.38 17.40
N ALA A 232 -19.13 7.26 16.22
CA ALA A 232 -19.19 6.10 15.35
C ALA A 232 -18.47 4.87 15.97
N ALA A 233 -17.33 5.09 16.65
CA ALA A 233 -16.63 4.06 17.41
C ALA A 233 -17.45 3.59 18.61
N SER A 234 -18.07 4.53 19.35
CA SER A 234 -18.98 4.24 20.46
C SER A 234 -20.13 3.32 20.04
N ALA A 235 -20.78 3.65 18.91
CA ALA A 235 -21.89 2.86 18.37
C ALA A 235 -21.49 1.40 18.03
N ARG A 236 -20.19 1.15 17.79
CA ARG A 236 -19.64 -0.17 17.46
C ARG A 236 -18.93 -0.84 18.63
N ASN A 237 -18.96 -0.22 19.82
CA ASN A 237 -18.25 -0.68 21.02
C ASN A 237 -16.74 -0.82 20.80
N ILE A 238 -16.15 0.06 20.00
CA ILE A 238 -14.72 0.17 19.74
C ILE A 238 -14.16 1.29 20.63
N LYS A 239 -13.11 0.99 21.40
CA LYS A 239 -12.38 1.98 22.19
C LYS A 239 -11.35 2.70 21.33
N LEU A 240 -11.00 3.95 21.68
CA LEU A 240 -10.04 4.73 20.92
C LEU A 240 -8.77 5.03 21.74
N ILE A 241 -7.63 4.99 21.06
CA ILE A 241 -6.36 5.57 21.52
C ILE A 241 -6.07 6.77 20.60
N ILE A 242 -5.81 7.94 21.19
CA ILE A 242 -5.74 9.20 20.45
C ILE A 242 -4.48 9.98 20.85
N PRO A 243 -3.43 10.07 19.98
CA PRO A 243 -2.30 10.96 20.15
C PRO A 243 -2.68 12.42 19.88
N PHE A 244 -2.09 13.36 20.64
CA PHE A 244 -2.35 14.80 20.52
C PHE A 244 -1.52 15.50 19.43
N VAL A 245 -0.39 14.96 19.02
CA VAL A 245 0.51 15.54 18.02
C VAL A 245 1.37 14.46 17.37
N ASN A 246 1.94 14.76 16.21
CA ASN A 246 2.86 13.87 15.51
C ASN A 246 4.31 14.38 15.60
N ASN A 247 5.27 13.51 15.78
CA ASN A 247 6.69 13.83 15.56
C ASN A 247 6.98 14.11 14.09
N TRP A 248 6.34 13.30 13.23
CA TRP A 248 6.51 13.40 11.78
C TRP A 248 5.69 14.58 11.21
N ASN A 249 6.11 15.05 10.03
CA ASN A 249 5.45 16.19 9.38
C ASN A 249 4.07 15.86 8.80
N GLY A 250 3.67 14.58 8.78
CA GLY A 250 2.34 14.19 8.36
C GLY A 250 1.26 14.89 9.17
N PHE A 251 0.40 15.66 8.51
CA PHE A 251 -0.71 16.41 9.11
C PHE A 251 -0.27 17.50 10.10
N GLY A 252 0.94 18.07 9.91
CA GLY A 252 1.49 19.17 10.67
C GLY A 252 2.55 18.78 11.69
N GLY A 253 2.13 18.31 12.85
CA GLY A 253 3.02 17.81 13.89
C GLY A 253 3.88 18.86 14.59
N MET A 254 4.92 18.36 15.28
CA MET A 254 5.78 19.17 16.16
C MET A 254 6.46 20.31 15.41
N ASP A 255 6.94 20.07 14.20
CA ASP A 255 7.60 21.08 13.38
C ASP A 255 6.64 22.19 12.91
N GLN A 256 5.34 21.94 12.87
CA GLN A 256 4.36 23.00 12.61
C GLN A 256 4.25 23.99 13.79
N TYR A 257 4.32 23.48 15.02
CA TYR A 257 4.40 24.37 16.21
C TYR A 257 5.69 25.19 16.24
N VAL A 258 6.82 24.57 15.87
CA VAL A 258 8.11 25.28 15.72
C VAL A 258 7.98 26.38 14.65
N ARG A 259 7.30 26.10 13.54
CA ARG A 259 7.05 27.10 12.49
C ARG A 259 6.19 28.25 12.98
N TRP A 260 5.11 28.00 13.70
CA TRP A 260 4.26 29.04 14.28
C TRP A 260 5.03 29.96 15.23
N ALA A 261 5.95 29.40 15.99
CA ALA A 261 6.80 30.16 16.91
C ALA A 261 7.95 30.92 16.21
N GLY A 262 8.15 30.76 14.89
CA GLY A 262 9.33 31.27 14.20
C GLY A 262 10.63 30.61 14.68
N GLY A 263 10.54 29.39 15.19
CA GLY A 263 11.67 28.62 15.70
C GLY A 263 12.59 28.11 14.59
N SER A 264 13.70 27.49 14.99
CA SER A 264 14.76 27.05 14.09
C SER A 264 15.25 25.61 14.33
N THR A 265 14.78 24.94 15.38
CA THR A 265 15.14 23.56 15.69
C THR A 265 13.94 22.77 16.19
N HIS A 266 13.90 21.48 15.87
CA HIS A 266 12.84 20.56 16.30
C HIS A 266 12.73 20.50 17.84
N ALA A 267 13.85 20.47 18.55
CA ALA A 267 13.90 20.44 20.01
C ALA A 267 13.12 21.57 20.69
N GLN A 268 12.83 22.67 19.99
CA GLN A 268 12.03 23.77 20.53
C GLN A 268 10.59 23.34 20.80
N PHE A 269 10.06 22.32 20.14
CA PHE A 269 8.76 21.76 20.51
C PHE A 269 8.73 21.33 21.98
N TYR A 270 9.80 20.71 22.46
CA TYR A 270 9.91 20.21 23.83
C TYR A 270 10.34 21.28 24.84
N THR A 271 11.05 22.32 24.39
CA THR A 271 11.76 23.24 25.31
C THR A 271 11.22 24.67 25.33
N ASP A 272 10.53 25.11 24.27
CA ASP A 272 10.03 26.46 24.18
C ASP A 272 8.74 26.62 25.00
N PRO A 273 8.70 27.55 26.00
CA PRO A 273 7.52 27.74 26.86
C PRO A 273 6.27 28.21 26.10
N GLN A 274 6.43 28.96 25.00
CA GLN A 274 5.31 29.45 24.20
C GLN A 274 4.67 28.29 23.45
N ILE A 275 5.47 27.44 22.80
CA ILE A 275 5.01 26.24 22.13
C ILE A 275 4.30 25.31 23.11
N GLN A 276 4.91 25.05 24.28
CA GLN A 276 4.25 24.28 25.34
C GLN A 276 2.94 24.87 25.81
N GLY A 277 2.84 26.20 25.83
CA GLY A 277 1.61 26.92 26.16
C GLY A 277 0.50 26.68 25.15
N TRP A 278 0.80 26.78 23.85
CA TRP A 278 -0.13 26.46 22.77
C TRP A 278 -0.56 24.99 22.77
N PHE A 279 0.40 24.08 22.95
CA PHE A 279 0.11 22.65 23.03
C PHE A 279 -0.80 22.32 24.21
N LYS A 280 -0.59 22.90 25.38
CA LYS A 280 -1.50 22.81 26.54
C LYS A 280 -2.89 23.35 26.22
N THR A 281 -2.99 24.45 25.48
CA THR A 281 -4.28 25.00 25.06
C THR A 281 -5.02 24.02 24.18
N TYR A 282 -4.35 23.40 23.20
CA TYR A 282 -4.93 22.36 22.35
C TYR A 282 -5.42 21.15 23.16
N ILE A 283 -4.56 20.59 24.01
CA ILE A 283 -4.91 19.49 24.92
C ILE A 283 -6.16 19.84 25.73
N SER A 284 -6.17 21.01 26.39
CA SER A 284 -7.33 21.47 27.19
C SER A 284 -8.59 21.57 26.35
N THR A 285 -8.47 22.08 25.13
CA THR A 285 -9.60 22.20 24.20
C THR A 285 -10.20 20.83 23.90
N LEU A 286 -9.38 19.81 23.53
CA LEU A 286 -9.88 18.48 23.26
C LEU A 286 -10.50 17.85 24.50
N LEU A 287 -9.81 17.85 25.63
CA LEU A 287 -10.30 17.20 26.86
C LEU A 287 -11.64 17.79 27.32
N ASN A 288 -11.83 19.11 27.24
CA ASN A 288 -13.07 19.77 27.65
C ASN A 288 -14.11 19.91 26.55
N ARG A 289 -13.80 19.48 25.30
CA ARG A 289 -14.75 19.53 24.19
C ARG A 289 -15.98 18.69 24.50
N THR A 290 -17.15 19.25 24.32
CA THR A 290 -18.40 18.49 24.29
C THR A 290 -18.62 18.00 22.86
N ASN A 291 -18.66 16.70 22.67
CA ASN A 291 -18.95 16.06 21.40
C ASN A 291 -20.31 16.56 20.88
N SER A 292 -20.32 17.13 19.69
CA SER A 292 -21.52 17.74 19.10
C SER A 292 -22.63 16.72 18.75
N ILE A 293 -22.31 15.42 18.71
CA ILE A 293 -23.24 14.34 18.38
C ILE A 293 -23.76 13.66 19.65
N THR A 294 -22.83 13.30 20.58
CA THR A 294 -23.19 12.53 21.79
C THR A 294 -23.55 13.42 22.97
N GLY A 295 -23.15 14.68 22.97
CA GLY A 295 -23.31 15.60 24.09
C GLY A 295 -22.39 15.31 25.28
N VAL A 296 -21.48 14.34 25.18
CA VAL A 296 -20.53 13.94 26.24
C VAL A 296 -19.22 14.70 26.05
N LYS A 297 -18.59 15.17 27.12
CA LYS A 297 -17.23 15.72 27.04
C LYS A 297 -16.22 14.61 26.76
N TYR A 298 -15.18 14.90 25.98
CA TYR A 298 -14.17 13.91 25.64
C TYR A 298 -13.53 13.29 26.90
N LYS A 299 -13.18 14.09 27.90
CA LYS A 299 -12.64 13.60 29.17
C LYS A 299 -13.62 12.74 30.00
N ASP A 300 -14.89 12.74 29.64
CA ASP A 300 -15.95 11.99 30.34
C ASP A 300 -16.52 10.87 29.41
N ASP A 301 -15.95 10.67 28.20
CA ASP A 301 -16.44 9.70 27.22
C ASP A 301 -15.65 8.38 27.31
N PRO A 302 -16.24 7.30 27.84
CA PRO A 302 -15.57 6.03 28.00
C PRO A 302 -15.23 5.31 26.67
N THR A 303 -15.63 5.85 25.53
CA THR A 303 -15.20 5.39 24.20
C THR A 303 -13.70 5.64 24.01
N ILE A 304 -13.19 6.73 24.54
CA ILE A 304 -11.76 6.98 24.59
C ILE A 304 -11.14 6.13 25.68
N MET A 305 -10.22 5.26 25.33
CA MET A 305 -9.49 4.41 26.25
C MET A 305 -8.28 5.13 26.83
N SER A 306 -7.52 5.75 25.95
CA SER A 306 -6.26 6.38 26.29
C SER A 306 -5.97 7.58 25.42
N TRP A 307 -5.34 8.56 26.02
CA TRP A 307 -4.61 9.60 25.30
C TRP A 307 -3.14 9.19 25.15
N GLU A 308 -2.49 9.67 24.09
CA GLU A 308 -1.04 9.64 23.96
C GLU A 308 -0.49 11.06 23.83
N LEU A 309 0.64 11.33 24.50
CA LEU A 309 1.26 12.65 24.45
C LEU A 309 1.61 13.05 23.02
N ALA A 310 2.11 12.09 22.24
CA ALA A 310 2.45 12.29 20.83
C ALA A 310 2.46 10.93 20.09
N ASN A 311 2.43 10.97 18.77
CA ASN A 311 2.85 9.86 17.93
C ASN A 311 4.37 9.94 17.75
N GLU A 312 5.08 8.90 18.22
CA GLU A 312 6.51 8.67 18.01
C GLU A 312 7.42 9.86 18.33
N PRO A 313 7.30 10.50 19.53
CA PRO A 313 8.16 11.61 19.90
C PRO A 313 9.62 11.21 19.86
N ARG A 314 10.50 12.05 19.30
CA ARG A 314 11.95 11.85 19.22
C ARG A 314 12.71 13.15 19.31
N CYS A 315 13.99 13.10 19.64
CA CYS A 315 14.89 14.24 19.42
C CYS A 315 15.21 14.44 17.94
N THR A 316 15.18 13.36 17.15
CA THR A 316 15.45 13.39 15.72
C THR A 316 14.26 13.94 14.96
N SER A 317 14.50 15.00 14.22
CA SER A 317 13.46 15.70 13.44
C SER A 317 13.07 14.92 12.19
N ALA A 318 11.87 15.22 11.66
CA ALA A 318 11.43 14.73 10.36
C ALA A 318 12.07 15.46 9.16
N GLY A 319 13.13 16.24 9.39
CA GLY A 319 13.96 16.86 8.34
C GLY A 319 13.51 18.26 7.89
N VAL A 320 12.49 18.88 8.50
CA VAL A 320 12.12 20.28 8.21
C VAL A 320 13.05 21.23 8.93
N TYR A 321 13.31 20.96 10.20
CA TYR A 321 14.28 21.70 11.02
C TYR A 321 15.42 20.80 11.46
N PRO A 322 16.61 21.36 11.77
CA PRO A 322 17.65 20.61 12.47
C PRO A 322 17.13 20.10 13.83
N ASP A 323 17.67 18.98 14.32
CA ASP A 323 17.25 18.37 15.59
C ASP A 323 17.36 19.34 16.77
N GLY A 324 18.48 20.05 16.90
CA GLY A 324 18.75 20.96 18.00
C GLY A 324 19.41 20.24 19.20
N LYS A 325 19.36 20.86 20.37
CA LYS A 325 19.84 20.24 21.62
C LYS A 325 18.67 19.51 22.28
N CYS A 326 18.73 18.21 22.23
CA CYS A 326 17.73 17.31 22.77
C CYS A 326 18.41 16.02 23.26
N ASP A 327 17.89 15.46 24.32
CA ASP A 327 18.30 14.20 24.92
C ASP A 327 17.13 13.54 25.65
N THR A 328 17.36 12.39 26.28
CA THR A 328 16.36 11.68 27.07
C THR A 328 15.80 12.50 28.23
N THR A 329 16.60 13.37 28.84
CA THR A 329 16.17 14.28 29.90
C THR A 329 15.19 15.32 29.36
N THR A 330 15.44 15.85 28.18
CA THR A 330 14.59 16.83 27.50
C THR A 330 13.19 16.26 27.30
N ILE A 331 13.08 15.09 26.68
CA ILE A 331 11.78 14.46 26.39
C ILE A 331 11.08 14.00 27.68
N THR A 332 11.84 13.41 28.63
CA THR A 332 11.25 12.97 29.92
C THR A 332 10.69 14.14 30.72
N ASN A 333 11.35 15.29 30.76
CA ASN A 333 10.87 16.48 31.43
C ASN A 333 9.61 17.05 30.76
N TRP A 334 9.58 17.08 29.42
CA TRP A 334 8.41 17.46 28.65
C TRP A 334 7.23 16.53 28.93
N ALA A 335 7.45 15.21 28.86
CA ALA A 335 6.44 14.20 29.15
C ALA A 335 5.89 14.32 30.58
N SER A 336 6.76 14.57 31.57
CA SER A 336 6.36 14.82 32.96
C SER A 336 5.47 16.05 33.08
N THR A 337 5.84 17.13 32.37
CA THR A 337 5.08 18.40 32.38
C THR A 337 3.71 18.23 31.71
N MET A 338 3.64 17.58 30.55
CA MET A 338 2.39 17.42 29.81
C MET A 338 1.47 16.39 30.47
N SER A 339 2.01 15.27 30.96
CA SER A 339 1.22 14.25 31.67
C SER A 339 0.60 14.82 32.97
N THR A 340 1.34 15.64 33.71
CA THR A 340 0.82 16.34 34.89
C THR A 340 -0.32 17.30 34.51
N TYR A 341 -0.16 18.04 33.43
CA TYR A 341 -1.20 18.94 32.94
C TYR A 341 -2.47 18.18 32.51
N ILE A 342 -2.33 17.11 31.73
CA ILE A 342 -3.45 16.29 31.30
C ILE A 342 -4.20 15.72 32.51
N LYS A 343 -3.49 15.10 33.46
CA LYS A 343 -4.11 14.49 34.64
C LYS A 343 -4.74 15.51 35.58
N SER A 344 -4.37 16.81 35.49
CA SER A 344 -5.07 17.87 36.21
C SER A 344 -6.46 18.19 35.64
N ILE A 345 -6.75 17.78 34.39
CA ILE A 345 -8.03 18.03 33.68
C ILE A 345 -8.84 16.74 33.55
N ASP A 346 -8.16 15.61 33.25
CA ASP A 346 -8.75 14.31 32.96
C ASP A 346 -8.13 13.27 33.89
N THR A 347 -8.93 12.79 34.81
CA THR A 347 -8.54 11.75 35.80
C THR A 347 -9.09 10.36 35.45
N HIS A 348 -9.87 10.24 34.37
CA HIS A 348 -10.55 8.99 34.01
C HIS A 348 -9.74 8.16 33.02
N HIS A 349 -9.23 8.80 31.96
CA HIS A 349 -8.58 8.09 30.87
C HIS A 349 -7.15 7.67 31.23
N LEU A 350 -6.73 6.57 30.63
CA LEU A 350 -5.33 6.15 30.63
C LEU A 350 -4.50 7.14 29.83
N LEU A 351 -3.20 7.19 30.12
CA LEU A 351 -2.24 8.03 29.43
C LEU A 351 -0.98 7.23 29.13
N ALA A 352 -0.53 7.27 27.88
CA ALA A 352 0.75 6.77 27.42
C ALA A 352 1.56 7.89 26.76
N VAL A 353 2.83 7.63 26.48
CA VAL A 353 3.66 8.61 25.75
C VAL A 353 3.40 8.53 24.26
N GLY A 354 3.22 7.32 23.71
CA GLY A 354 3.08 7.05 22.29
C GLY A 354 4.44 6.91 21.60
N ASP A 355 5.49 6.59 22.36
CA ASP A 355 6.84 6.34 21.86
C ASP A 355 6.96 4.94 21.24
N GLU A 356 7.97 4.77 20.37
CA GLU A 356 8.25 3.50 19.72
C GLU A 356 8.85 2.44 20.65
N GLY A 357 9.29 2.84 21.85
CA GLY A 357 9.81 1.93 22.85
C GLY A 357 11.33 1.86 22.94
N ALA A 358 12.08 2.80 22.35
CA ALA A 358 13.54 2.76 22.44
C ALA A 358 14.02 2.80 23.89
N PHE A 359 14.94 1.88 24.22
CA PHE A 359 15.64 1.84 25.50
C PHE A 359 16.85 2.76 25.45
N CYS A 360 17.23 3.36 26.58
CA CYS A 360 18.48 4.09 26.72
C CYS A 360 19.40 3.31 27.64
N ARG A 361 20.29 2.50 27.08
CA ARG A 361 21.17 1.55 27.80
C ARG A 361 22.64 1.80 27.49
N ALA A 362 23.52 1.43 28.42
CA ALA A 362 24.93 1.38 28.13
C ALA A 362 25.25 0.25 27.12
N PRO A 363 26.29 0.36 26.28
CA PRO A 363 26.61 -0.66 25.27
C PRO A 363 26.82 -2.08 25.84
N ALA A 364 27.20 -2.21 27.10
CA ALA A 364 27.32 -3.49 27.78
C ALA A 364 25.97 -4.18 28.04
N ASP A 365 24.87 -3.41 28.02
CA ASP A 365 23.52 -3.85 28.33
C ASP A 365 22.61 -3.89 27.07
N TRP A 366 23.18 -3.82 25.88
CA TRP A 366 22.45 -3.95 24.60
C TRP A 366 22.10 -5.41 24.34
N THR A 367 21.05 -5.88 25.00
CA THR A 367 20.66 -7.30 25.01
C THR A 367 20.13 -7.76 23.66
N LEU A 368 19.41 -6.91 22.93
CA LEU A 368 18.91 -7.22 21.59
C LEU A 368 20.03 -7.28 20.57
N THR A 369 20.93 -6.30 20.58
CA THR A 369 22.11 -6.31 19.72
C THR A 369 23.01 -7.52 20.00
N GLN A 370 23.18 -7.92 21.28
CA GLN A 370 23.96 -9.11 21.64
C GLN A 370 23.29 -10.41 21.18
N ARG A 371 21.95 -10.49 21.22
CA ARG A 371 21.17 -11.68 20.88
C ARG A 371 20.99 -11.86 19.37
N TYR A 372 20.77 -10.78 18.63
CA TYR A 372 20.36 -10.83 17.22
C TYR A 372 21.36 -10.21 16.25
N GLY A 373 22.43 -9.57 16.74
CA GLY A 373 23.40 -8.86 15.93
C GLY A 373 23.10 -7.37 15.81
N ALA A 374 23.92 -6.67 15.06
CA ALA A 374 23.72 -5.26 14.78
C ALA A 374 22.70 -5.08 13.63
N SER A 375 21.85 -4.08 13.76
CA SER A 375 20.97 -3.59 12.68
C SER A 375 21.76 -3.20 11.43
N GLY A 376 21.14 -3.18 10.27
CA GLY A 376 21.71 -2.58 9.07
C GLY A 376 22.03 -1.08 9.22
N TYR A 377 21.53 -0.41 10.27
CA TYR A 377 21.88 0.96 10.67
C TYR A 377 23.01 1.02 11.72
N GLY A 378 23.51 -0.11 12.17
CA GLY A 378 24.56 -0.22 13.15
C GLY A 378 24.13 -0.86 14.47
N PRO A 379 25.07 -1.10 15.39
CA PRO A 379 24.74 -1.69 16.69
C PRO A 379 24.00 -0.70 17.59
N GLY A 380 23.13 -1.24 18.47
CA GLY A 380 22.43 -0.48 19.49
C GLY A 380 21.15 0.21 19.01
N LEU A 381 20.64 -0.10 17.82
CA LEU A 381 19.35 0.43 17.39
C LEU A 381 18.26 0.06 18.39
N GLY A 382 17.47 1.06 18.81
CA GLY A 382 16.44 0.89 19.82
C GLY A 382 16.97 0.65 21.24
N GLU A 383 18.29 0.58 21.45
CA GLU A 383 18.94 0.39 22.76
C GLU A 383 19.87 1.55 23.13
N ASP A 384 20.34 2.33 22.15
CA ASP A 384 21.15 3.53 22.37
C ASP A 384 20.25 4.75 22.67
N CYS A 385 20.81 5.83 23.14
CA CYS A 385 20.03 7.01 23.54
C CYS A 385 19.88 8.05 22.40
N LYS A 386 20.19 7.70 21.15
CA LYS A 386 20.34 8.67 20.05
C LYS A 386 19.04 9.43 19.72
N ASP A 387 17.90 8.74 19.78
CA ASP A 387 16.61 9.37 19.49
C ASP A 387 16.02 10.17 20.66
N GLY A 388 16.75 10.23 21.80
CA GLY A 388 16.32 10.94 22.99
C GLY A 388 15.18 10.26 23.74
N ILE A 389 14.92 8.99 23.44
CA ILE A 389 13.90 8.18 24.12
C ILE A 389 14.57 7.26 25.13
N ASP A 390 13.96 7.21 26.31
CA ASP A 390 14.14 6.16 27.32
C ASP A 390 12.76 5.70 27.77
N THR A 391 12.23 4.66 27.12
CA THR A 391 10.87 4.16 27.39
C THR A 391 10.71 3.74 28.86
N ILE A 392 11.80 3.31 29.56
CA ILE A 392 11.80 2.99 30.99
C ILE A 392 11.55 4.24 31.83
N ALA A 393 12.32 5.31 31.58
CA ALA A 393 12.19 6.59 32.28
C ALA A 393 10.81 7.22 32.03
N LEU A 394 10.38 7.24 30.77
CA LEU A 394 9.07 7.75 30.36
C LEU A 394 7.92 7.00 31.05
N THR A 395 7.95 5.67 30.96
CA THR A 395 6.92 4.84 31.61
C THR A 395 6.95 4.94 33.12
N SER A 396 8.10 5.22 33.72
CA SER A 396 8.23 5.38 35.19
C SER A 396 7.55 6.64 35.74
N LEU A 397 7.23 7.62 34.89
CA LEU A 397 6.54 8.84 35.31
C LEU A 397 5.21 8.53 35.99
N PRO A 398 4.85 9.18 37.12
CA PRO A 398 3.68 8.81 37.90
C PRO A 398 2.35 8.94 37.16
N ASN A 399 2.27 9.86 36.21
CA ASN A 399 1.07 10.16 35.44
C ASN A 399 0.99 9.40 34.11
N ILE A 400 1.98 8.61 33.75
CA ILE A 400 1.95 7.70 32.61
C ILE A 400 1.45 6.35 33.09
N ASP A 401 0.37 5.85 32.50
CA ASP A 401 -0.32 4.63 32.94
C ASP A 401 0.16 3.38 32.22
N MET A 402 0.59 3.51 30.97
CA MET A 402 0.95 2.39 30.10
C MET A 402 2.25 2.67 29.35
N MET A 403 3.01 1.62 29.06
CA MET A 403 4.12 1.63 28.12
C MET A 403 3.58 1.41 26.71
N SER A 404 4.05 2.19 25.75
CA SER A 404 3.85 1.94 24.32
C SER A 404 5.11 1.35 23.69
N MET A 405 4.95 0.61 22.60
CA MET A 405 6.02 0.20 21.70
C MET A 405 5.47 0.08 20.28
N HIS A 406 6.33 0.30 19.27
CA HIS A 406 6.03 0.04 17.86
C HIS A 406 7.00 -1.02 17.32
N LEU A 407 6.71 -1.61 16.15
CA LEU A 407 7.53 -2.69 15.61
C LEU A 407 7.50 -2.71 14.07
N TYR A 408 8.58 -2.25 13.45
CA TYR A 408 8.80 -2.21 12.01
C TYR A 408 10.22 -2.71 11.67
N PRO A 409 10.54 -3.99 11.88
CA PRO A 409 11.92 -4.47 11.83
C PRO A 409 12.54 -4.33 10.44
N ASP A 410 11.80 -4.50 9.36
CA ASP A 410 12.30 -4.33 8.00
C ASP A 410 12.65 -2.86 7.70
N ASN A 411 11.86 -1.88 8.17
CA ASN A 411 12.21 -0.46 8.09
C ASN A 411 13.46 -0.14 8.93
N TRP A 412 13.59 -0.79 10.07
CA TRP A 412 14.72 -0.63 10.98
C TRP A 412 15.94 -1.48 10.59
N LYS A 413 15.87 -2.20 9.45
CA LYS A 413 16.88 -3.14 8.96
C LYS A 413 17.28 -4.17 10.02
N GLU A 414 16.31 -4.60 10.81
CA GLU A 414 16.39 -5.65 11.80
C GLU A 414 15.77 -6.94 11.28
N SER A 415 16.10 -8.06 11.92
CA SER A 415 15.50 -9.34 11.59
C SER A 415 14.11 -9.48 12.19
N VAL A 416 13.26 -10.30 11.55
CA VAL A 416 11.95 -10.68 12.11
C VAL A 416 12.07 -11.29 13.51
N ALA A 417 13.14 -12.08 13.76
CA ALA A 417 13.42 -12.68 15.05
C ALA A 417 13.73 -11.64 16.14
N TRP A 418 14.38 -10.54 15.76
CA TRP A 418 14.62 -9.40 16.65
C TRP A 418 13.28 -8.84 17.16
N GLY A 419 12.25 -8.78 16.30
CA GLY A 419 10.92 -8.32 16.69
C GLY A 419 10.30 -9.10 17.84
N ASN A 420 10.51 -10.42 17.94
CA ASN A 420 10.06 -11.19 19.11
C ASN A 420 10.80 -10.78 20.38
N GLY A 421 12.14 -10.63 20.31
CA GLY A 421 12.92 -10.14 21.43
C GLY A 421 12.51 -8.75 21.90
N TRP A 422 12.15 -7.88 20.95
CA TRP A 422 11.62 -6.55 21.23
C TRP A 422 10.34 -6.62 22.09
N ILE A 423 9.37 -7.44 21.69
CA ILE A 423 8.12 -7.66 22.44
C ILE A 423 8.43 -8.25 23.84
N GLU A 424 9.29 -9.27 23.91
CA GLU A 424 9.68 -9.95 25.16
C GLU A 424 10.30 -8.97 26.17
N GLU A 425 11.22 -8.12 25.71
CA GLU A 425 11.92 -7.17 26.58
C GLU A 425 11.01 -6.05 27.10
N HIS A 426 10.11 -5.53 26.27
CA HIS A 426 9.12 -4.56 26.70
C HIS A 426 8.13 -5.14 27.71
N ALA A 427 7.65 -6.36 27.49
CA ALA A 427 6.80 -7.06 28.43
C ALA A 427 7.49 -7.26 29.79
N ALA A 428 8.76 -7.66 29.80
CA ALA A 428 9.54 -7.84 31.01
C ALA A 428 9.77 -6.50 31.74
N ALA A 429 10.09 -5.42 30.99
CA ALA A 429 10.32 -4.09 31.52
C ALA A 429 9.05 -3.51 32.15
N ALA A 430 7.93 -3.56 31.45
CA ALA A 430 6.62 -3.08 31.92
C ALA A 430 6.15 -3.85 33.16
N LYS A 431 6.31 -5.17 33.17
CA LYS A 431 6.03 -6.01 34.35
C LYS A 431 6.85 -5.59 35.56
N LYS A 432 8.15 -5.29 35.37
CA LYS A 432 9.03 -4.82 36.44
C LYS A 432 8.60 -3.45 36.98
N LEU A 433 8.08 -2.57 36.11
CA LEU A 433 7.52 -1.27 36.49
C LEU A 433 6.11 -1.36 37.10
N GLY A 434 5.46 -2.53 37.05
CA GLY A 434 4.08 -2.70 37.47
C GLY A 434 3.08 -1.93 36.63
N LYS A 435 3.36 -1.75 35.31
CA LYS A 435 2.49 -1.07 34.35
C LYS A 435 2.20 -1.98 33.17
N PRO A 436 1.01 -1.87 32.53
CA PRO A 436 0.72 -2.61 31.31
C PRO A 436 1.53 -2.04 30.13
N VAL A 437 1.80 -2.87 29.13
CA VAL A 437 2.40 -2.49 27.86
C VAL A 437 1.49 -2.93 26.71
N TYR A 438 1.49 -2.16 25.63
CA TYR A 438 0.78 -2.51 24.39
C TYR A 438 1.67 -2.24 23.17
N LEU A 439 1.47 -3.07 22.14
CA LEU A 439 2.09 -2.89 20.83
C LEU A 439 1.20 -1.94 20.04
N GLY A 440 1.55 -0.64 20.06
CA GLY A 440 0.75 0.46 19.51
C GLY A 440 0.72 0.48 17.99
N GLU A 441 1.81 0.06 17.36
CA GLU A 441 1.89 -0.15 15.92
C GLU A 441 2.78 -1.35 15.62
N PHE A 442 2.42 -2.11 14.59
CA PHE A 442 3.34 -3.07 13.98
C PHE A 442 2.99 -3.28 12.50
N GLY A 443 4.01 -3.53 11.72
CA GLY A 443 3.89 -3.75 10.29
C GLY A 443 5.08 -4.50 9.71
N LEU A 444 4.92 -5.00 8.50
CA LEU A 444 5.98 -5.63 7.71
C LEU A 444 5.74 -5.28 6.24
N LEU A 445 6.74 -4.74 5.54
CA LEU A 445 6.66 -4.37 4.13
C LEU A 445 6.57 -5.60 3.23
N ASP A 446 7.32 -6.65 3.58
CA ASP A 446 7.26 -7.92 2.83
C ASP A 446 5.92 -8.62 3.09
N LYS A 447 4.98 -8.39 2.17
CA LYS A 447 3.64 -8.98 2.23
C LYS A 447 3.63 -10.50 2.12
N SER A 448 4.66 -11.09 1.50
CA SER A 448 4.74 -12.54 1.28
C SER A 448 5.04 -13.31 2.56
N THR A 449 5.70 -12.67 3.53
CA THR A 449 6.04 -13.28 4.83
C THR A 449 5.19 -12.73 5.98
N ARG A 450 4.29 -11.77 5.69
CA ARG A 450 3.51 -11.06 6.70
C ARG A 450 2.66 -11.98 7.57
N LEU A 451 1.99 -12.95 6.94
CA LEU A 451 1.07 -13.83 7.65
C LEU A 451 1.77 -14.67 8.74
N PRO A 452 2.83 -15.46 8.46
CA PRO A 452 3.55 -16.23 9.49
C PRO A 452 4.24 -15.34 10.52
N VAL A 453 4.76 -14.19 10.09
CA VAL A 453 5.45 -13.26 11.00
C VAL A 453 4.47 -12.65 12.01
N PHE A 454 3.33 -12.15 11.55
CA PHE A 454 2.31 -11.60 12.43
C PHE A 454 1.76 -12.65 13.39
N ALA A 455 1.55 -13.89 12.92
CA ALA A 455 1.11 -14.98 13.81
C ALA A 455 2.11 -15.21 14.95
N HIS A 456 3.39 -15.21 14.65
CA HIS A 456 4.43 -15.42 15.63
C HIS A 456 4.54 -14.26 16.64
N TRP A 457 4.51 -13.00 16.17
CA TRP A 457 4.50 -11.83 17.05
C TRP A 457 3.27 -11.78 17.95
N LEU A 458 2.09 -12.09 17.42
CA LEU A 458 0.84 -12.11 18.20
C LEU A 458 0.84 -13.22 19.24
N GLU A 459 1.45 -14.36 18.96
CA GLU A 459 1.66 -15.40 19.97
C GLU A 459 2.63 -14.94 21.06
N THR A 460 3.70 -14.22 20.71
CA THR A 460 4.62 -13.60 21.66
C THR A 460 3.90 -12.54 22.52
N VAL A 461 3.08 -11.68 21.92
CA VAL A 461 2.21 -10.71 22.63
C VAL A 461 1.36 -11.42 23.67
N ARG A 462 0.66 -12.49 23.28
CA ARG A 462 -0.22 -13.25 24.15
C ARG A 462 0.52 -13.99 25.28
N SER A 463 1.65 -14.65 24.95
CA SER A 463 2.39 -15.47 25.92
C SER A 463 3.17 -14.64 26.95
N THR A 464 3.53 -13.40 26.60
CA THR A 464 4.27 -12.49 27.49
C THR A 464 3.37 -11.59 28.34
N GLY A 465 2.05 -11.55 28.05
CA GLY A 465 1.09 -10.73 28.78
C GLY A 465 1.10 -9.26 28.38
N VAL A 466 1.48 -8.95 27.14
CA VAL A 466 1.25 -7.63 26.53
C VAL A 466 -0.24 -7.40 26.43
N ALA A 467 -0.73 -6.23 26.86
CA ALA A 467 -2.16 -5.96 27.03
C ALA A 467 -2.94 -5.88 25.72
N GLY A 468 -2.27 -5.62 24.61
CA GLY A 468 -2.90 -5.58 23.30
C GLY A 468 -1.93 -5.27 22.18
N ALA A 469 -2.40 -5.45 20.93
CA ALA A 469 -1.63 -5.20 19.72
C ALA A 469 -2.50 -4.57 18.62
N LEU A 470 -1.96 -3.55 17.96
CA LEU A 470 -2.62 -2.74 16.95
C LEU A 470 -1.76 -2.71 15.68
N TYR A 471 -2.16 -3.43 14.63
CA TYR A 471 -1.38 -3.39 13.39
C TYR A 471 -1.59 -2.08 12.61
N TRP A 472 -0.60 -1.69 11.86
CA TRP A 472 -0.61 -0.58 10.91
C TRP A 472 -0.83 -1.12 9.51
N ILE A 473 -1.93 -0.80 8.82
CA ILE A 473 -3.21 -0.20 9.15
C ILE A 473 -4.36 -1.00 8.53
N LEU A 474 -5.55 -0.97 9.13
CA LEU A 474 -6.77 -1.40 8.47
C LEU A 474 -7.25 -0.29 7.52
N SER A 475 -7.46 -0.61 6.27
CA SER A 475 -8.12 0.27 5.31
C SER A 475 -9.31 -0.41 4.63
N SER A 476 -10.22 0.40 4.12
CA SER A 476 -11.44 -0.06 3.47
C SER A 476 -11.68 0.69 2.15
N LYS A 477 -12.92 0.64 1.63
CA LYS A 477 -13.28 1.28 0.38
C LYS A 477 -13.43 2.79 0.52
N GLN A 478 -13.06 3.51 -0.53
CA GLN A 478 -13.32 4.93 -0.71
C GLN A 478 -14.77 5.19 -1.13
N ASP A 479 -15.16 6.47 -1.24
CA ASP A 479 -16.54 6.85 -1.62
C ASP A 479 -16.91 6.46 -3.04
N ASP A 480 -15.93 6.30 -3.91
CA ASP A 480 -16.12 5.80 -5.29
C ASP A 480 -16.18 4.25 -5.38
N GLY A 481 -16.06 3.55 -4.25
CA GLY A 481 -16.11 2.10 -4.16
C GLY A 481 -14.77 1.39 -4.40
N THR A 482 -13.73 2.10 -4.78
CA THR A 482 -12.36 1.54 -4.89
C THR A 482 -11.73 1.38 -3.51
N LEU A 483 -10.73 0.51 -3.38
CA LEU A 483 -9.97 0.41 -2.13
C LEU A 483 -9.14 1.68 -1.90
N TYR A 484 -9.06 2.11 -0.64
CA TYR A 484 -8.11 3.17 -0.27
C TYR A 484 -6.69 2.68 -0.55
N ALA A 485 -5.90 3.48 -1.27
CA ALA A 485 -4.60 3.04 -1.74
C ALA A 485 -3.63 2.71 -0.59
N ASP A 486 -2.81 1.70 -0.79
CA ASP A 486 -1.73 1.32 0.12
C ASP A 486 -0.50 2.22 -0.15
N TYR A 487 -0.48 3.40 0.51
CA TYR A 487 0.54 4.42 0.25
C TYR A 487 1.89 4.11 0.87
N ASP A 488 1.90 3.35 1.96
CA ASP A 488 3.10 3.06 2.76
C ASP A 488 3.54 1.59 2.71
N GLY A 489 2.79 0.73 2.03
CA GLY A 489 3.08 -0.69 1.87
C GLY A 489 2.58 -1.58 3.02
N PHE A 490 1.98 -1.01 4.07
CA PHE A 490 1.59 -1.76 5.27
C PHE A 490 0.11 -2.12 5.35
N THR A 491 -0.73 -1.57 4.46
CA THR A 491 -2.19 -1.72 4.53
C THR A 491 -2.64 -3.18 4.51
N VAL A 492 -3.60 -3.48 5.39
CA VAL A 492 -4.38 -4.72 5.41
C VAL A 492 -5.83 -4.38 5.06
N TYR A 493 -6.40 -5.14 4.15
CA TYR A 493 -7.83 -5.06 3.80
C TYR A 493 -8.56 -6.30 4.31
N CYS A 494 -9.85 -6.14 4.64
CA CYS A 494 -10.72 -7.26 4.96
C CYS A 494 -11.73 -7.49 3.81
N PRO A 495 -11.96 -8.73 3.36
CA PRO A 495 -11.33 -9.98 3.84
C PRO A 495 -9.93 -10.21 3.24
N SER A 496 -9.03 -10.81 4.02
CA SER A 496 -7.74 -11.33 3.57
C SER A 496 -7.23 -12.37 4.60
N PRO A 497 -6.24 -13.21 4.28
CA PRO A 497 -5.64 -14.14 5.24
C PRO A 497 -5.10 -13.43 6.49
N VAL A 498 -4.45 -12.28 6.34
CA VAL A 498 -3.98 -11.47 7.46
C VAL A 498 -5.14 -10.95 8.30
N CYS A 499 -6.22 -10.45 7.67
CA CYS A 499 -7.43 -10.05 8.39
C CYS A 499 -8.05 -11.23 9.15
N THR A 500 -8.08 -12.43 8.58
CA THR A 500 -8.56 -13.66 9.22
C THR A 500 -7.71 -14.03 10.44
N LEU A 501 -6.37 -13.91 10.32
CA LEU A 501 -5.45 -14.09 11.44
C LEU A 501 -5.76 -13.09 12.57
N MET A 502 -5.89 -11.81 12.25
CA MET A 502 -6.19 -10.75 13.23
C MET A 502 -7.54 -10.98 13.91
N THR A 503 -8.59 -11.36 13.15
CA THR A 503 -9.91 -11.73 13.69
C THR A 503 -9.82 -12.92 14.63
N THR A 504 -8.98 -13.90 14.31
CA THR A 504 -8.74 -15.08 15.15
C THR A 504 -8.08 -14.67 16.46
N GLN A 505 -7.06 -13.82 16.40
CA GLN A 505 -6.39 -13.29 17.60
C GLN A 505 -7.36 -12.47 18.46
N ALA A 506 -8.19 -11.62 17.87
CA ALA A 506 -9.22 -10.86 18.58
C ALA A 506 -10.21 -11.78 19.32
N ALA A 507 -10.50 -12.95 18.79
CA ALA A 507 -11.37 -13.92 19.44
C ALA A 507 -10.66 -14.70 20.59
N LEU A 508 -9.33 -14.70 20.62
CA LEU A 508 -8.52 -15.29 21.71
C LEU A 508 -8.40 -14.37 22.94
N VAL A 509 -8.61 -13.08 22.77
CA VAL A 509 -8.50 -12.04 23.81
C VAL A 509 -9.90 -11.76 24.38
N PRO A 510 -10.16 -11.83 25.68
CA PRO A 510 -9.42 -12.33 26.85
C PRO A 510 -9.78 -13.77 27.27
N LYS A 511 -9.98 -14.68 26.34
CA LYS A 511 -10.44 -16.04 26.59
C LYS A 511 -9.33 -17.06 26.27
N PRO A 512 -8.48 -17.43 27.22
CA PRO A 512 -7.35 -18.33 26.99
C PRO A 512 -7.70 -19.72 26.49
N ASP A 513 -8.98 -20.17 26.59
CA ASP A 513 -9.38 -21.55 26.32
C ASP A 513 -10.60 -21.73 25.41
N ASN A 514 -10.60 -21.13 24.21
CA ASN A 514 -11.57 -21.56 23.21
C ASN A 514 -10.96 -22.66 22.31
N PRO A 515 -11.31 -23.95 22.50
CA PRO A 515 -10.74 -25.06 21.71
C PRO A 515 -10.98 -24.89 20.20
N ALA A 516 -12.07 -24.22 19.81
CA ALA A 516 -12.42 -24.02 18.41
C ALA A 516 -11.45 -23.06 17.69
N ILE A 517 -10.84 -22.13 18.44
CA ILE A 517 -9.91 -21.13 17.87
C ILE A 517 -8.48 -21.70 17.86
N ARG A 518 -8.11 -22.46 18.87
CA ARG A 518 -6.84 -23.23 18.89
C ARG A 518 -6.71 -24.20 17.71
N GLN A 519 -7.83 -24.58 17.10
CA GLN A 519 -7.88 -25.50 15.97
C GLN A 519 -7.82 -24.78 14.61
N THR A 520 -7.68 -23.44 14.57
CA THR A 520 -7.68 -22.68 13.34
C THR A 520 -6.43 -22.98 12.50
N ILE A 521 -6.66 -23.25 11.22
CA ILE A 521 -5.67 -23.32 10.16
C ILE A 521 -6.03 -22.27 9.13
N ILE A 522 -5.05 -21.58 8.57
CA ILE A 522 -5.17 -20.56 7.52
C ILE A 522 -4.18 -20.94 6.43
N ALA A 523 -4.71 -21.29 5.25
CA ALA A 523 -3.92 -21.44 4.06
C ALA A 523 -3.89 -20.11 3.32
N ASP A 524 -2.70 -19.70 2.87
CA ASP A 524 -2.49 -18.48 2.10
C ASP A 524 -2.08 -18.79 0.66
N ASN A 525 -2.45 -17.92 -0.27
CA ASN A 525 -2.20 -18.15 -1.69
C ASN A 525 -0.70 -18.09 -2.01
N ASP A 526 -0.29 -18.96 -2.93
CA ASP A 526 1.06 -19.04 -3.45
C ASP A 526 1.16 -18.51 -4.87
N THR A 527 2.35 -18.08 -5.27
CA THR A 527 2.64 -17.70 -6.64
C THR A 527 3.99 -18.24 -7.08
N THR A 528 4.09 -18.60 -8.35
CA THR A 528 5.36 -18.99 -8.96
C THR A 528 5.39 -18.65 -10.45
N THR A 529 6.58 -18.63 -11.01
CA THR A 529 6.80 -18.40 -12.44
C THR A 529 7.71 -19.48 -12.99
N THR A 530 7.38 -20.00 -14.19
CA THR A 530 8.23 -20.95 -14.90
C THR A 530 8.17 -20.71 -16.42
N GLN A 531 8.99 -21.42 -17.20
CA GLN A 531 8.91 -21.44 -18.66
C GLN A 531 8.05 -22.62 -19.14
N ALA A 532 7.54 -22.51 -20.36
CA ALA A 532 6.58 -23.48 -20.91
C ALA A 532 7.13 -24.91 -21.08
N ASP A 533 8.44 -25.09 -20.98
CA ASP A 533 9.16 -26.40 -21.07
C ASP A 533 9.80 -26.83 -19.75
N THR A 534 9.71 -25.98 -18.70
CA THR A 534 10.47 -26.18 -17.46
C THR A 534 9.52 -26.44 -16.29
N PRO A 535 9.55 -27.63 -15.68
CA PRO A 535 8.78 -27.90 -14.46
C PRO A 535 9.27 -27.07 -13.28
N VAL A 536 8.34 -26.67 -12.41
CA VAL A 536 8.61 -25.94 -11.17
C VAL A 536 8.03 -26.67 -9.97
N SER A 537 8.68 -26.56 -8.81
CA SER A 537 8.18 -27.10 -7.55
C SER A 537 8.05 -25.99 -6.51
N VAL A 538 6.94 -25.96 -5.80
CA VAL A 538 6.59 -24.96 -4.77
C VAL A 538 6.15 -25.68 -3.53
N ASN A 539 6.67 -25.30 -2.37
CA ASN A 539 6.12 -25.74 -1.10
C ASN A 539 4.95 -24.80 -0.74
N VAL A 540 3.74 -25.22 -1.05
CA VAL A 540 2.50 -24.43 -0.83
C VAL A 540 2.08 -24.34 0.64
N LEU A 541 2.77 -25.02 1.55
CA LEU A 541 2.53 -24.93 2.99
C LEU A 541 3.52 -24.01 3.70
N ALA A 542 4.43 -23.38 2.99
CA ALA A 542 5.51 -22.57 3.59
C ALA A 542 4.99 -21.27 4.23
N ASN A 543 3.90 -20.71 3.70
CA ASN A 543 3.22 -19.50 4.17
C ASN A 543 1.93 -19.80 4.94
N ASP A 544 1.52 -21.07 5.04
CA ASP A 544 0.34 -21.50 5.76
C ASP A 544 0.54 -21.52 7.27
N ILE A 545 -0.50 -21.21 8.02
CA ILE A 545 -0.45 -21.14 9.47
C ILE A 545 -1.46 -22.06 10.13
N SER A 546 -1.04 -22.72 11.20
CA SER A 546 -1.92 -23.39 12.14
C SER A 546 -1.53 -23.02 13.57
N ILE A 547 -2.50 -22.49 14.34
CA ILE A 547 -2.21 -21.80 15.62
C ILE A 547 -1.67 -22.72 16.69
N THR A 548 -2.18 -23.94 16.86
CA THR A 548 -1.71 -24.87 17.92
C THR A 548 -1.50 -26.31 17.46
N LEU A 549 -2.09 -26.73 16.37
CA LEU A 549 -1.94 -28.07 15.82
C LEU A 549 -1.04 -27.99 14.58
N ALA A 550 -0.13 -28.93 14.43
CA ALA A 550 0.73 -28.97 13.24
C ALA A 550 -0.09 -29.18 11.97
N ILE A 551 0.28 -28.47 10.90
CA ILE A 551 -0.25 -28.70 9.56
C ILE A 551 0.09 -30.12 9.14
N ARG A 552 -0.89 -30.86 8.64
CA ARG A 552 -0.71 -32.21 8.14
C ARG A 552 -0.43 -32.17 6.64
N ALA A 553 0.81 -32.13 6.23
CA ALA A 553 1.18 -32.10 4.82
C ALA A 553 0.55 -33.26 4.02
N ALA A 554 0.38 -34.43 4.64
CA ALA A 554 -0.31 -35.58 4.06
C ALA A 554 -1.82 -35.37 3.80
N SER A 555 -2.41 -34.25 4.24
CA SER A 555 -3.81 -33.88 3.96
C SER A 555 -3.96 -32.92 2.78
N LEU A 556 -2.86 -32.53 2.13
CA LEU A 556 -2.88 -31.65 0.97
C LEU A 556 -3.70 -32.30 -0.16
N ASP A 557 -4.63 -31.54 -0.73
CA ASP A 557 -5.56 -31.97 -1.75
C ASP A 557 -5.65 -30.90 -2.84
N LEU A 558 -5.53 -31.27 -4.11
CA LEU A 558 -5.47 -30.34 -5.25
C LEU A 558 -6.78 -30.24 -6.03
N ASP A 559 -7.82 -31.03 -5.71
CA ASP A 559 -9.12 -30.93 -6.38
C ASP A 559 -10.25 -30.85 -5.36
N LEU A 560 -10.65 -29.60 -5.04
CA LEU A 560 -11.68 -29.32 -4.05
C LEU A 560 -13.10 -29.74 -4.47
N ALA A 561 -13.29 -30.06 -5.75
CA ALA A 561 -14.59 -30.47 -6.30
C ALA A 561 -14.84 -31.97 -6.18
N THR A 562 -13.76 -32.78 -6.10
CA THR A 562 -13.84 -34.24 -6.02
C THR A 562 -13.72 -34.71 -4.56
N PRO A 563 -14.67 -35.49 -4.04
CA PRO A 563 -14.57 -36.01 -2.66
C PRO A 563 -13.35 -36.91 -2.46
N GLY A 564 -12.63 -36.67 -1.36
CA GLY A 564 -11.42 -37.37 -1.00
C GLY A 564 -10.16 -36.61 -1.43
N GLN A 565 -9.00 -37.13 -1.11
CA GLN A 565 -7.72 -36.49 -1.43
C GLN A 565 -7.33 -36.75 -2.88
N GLN A 566 -7.10 -35.70 -3.67
CA GLN A 566 -6.54 -35.76 -5.00
C GLN A 566 -5.10 -35.26 -5.02
N LEU A 567 -4.19 -36.14 -5.52
CA LEU A 567 -2.76 -35.85 -5.57
C LEU A 567 -2.34 -35.08 -6.81
N SER A 568 -3.26 -34.84 -7.75
CA SER A 568 -2.96 -34.10 -8.99
C SER A 568 -4.16 -33.28 -9.44
N PHE A 569 -3.86 -32.18 -10.15
CA PHE A 569 -4.84 -31.29 -10.75
C PHE A 569 -4.39 -30.89 -12.16
N VAL A 570 -5.30 -30.94 -13.12
CA VAL A 570 -5.01 -30.61 -14.53
C VAL A 570 -5.55 -29.21 -14.84
N THR A 571 -4.67 -28.33 -15.31
CA THR A 571 -5.03 -27.03 -15.87
C THR A 571 -4.79 -27.03 -17.39
N PRO A 572 -5.34 -26.06 -18.13
CA PRO A 572 -5.00 -25.93 -19.56
C PRO A 572 -3.51 -25.68 -19.84
N GLY A 573 -2.76 -25.22 -18.84
CA GLY A 573 -1.32 -24.89 -18.96
C GLY A 573 -0.37 -25.95 -18.44
N GLY A 574 -0.85 -26.95 -17.71
CA GLY A 574 0.01 -27.95 -17.11
C GLY A 574 -0.69 -28.84 -16.11
N VAL A 575 0.08 -29.74 -15.52
CA VAL A 575 -0.37 -30.69 -14.50
C VAL A 575 0.38 -30.41 -13.20
N ALA A 576 -0.37 -30.10 -12.15
CA ALA A 576 0.13 -30.02 -10.78
C ALA A 576 0.07 -31.39 -10.12
N THR A 577 1.08 -31.77 -9.34
CA THR A 577 1.14 -33.04 -8.62
C THR A 577 1.83 -32.84 -7.29
N ILE A 578 1.27 -33.36 -6.20
CA ILE A 578 1.91 -33.39 -4.89
C ILE A 578 3.06 -34.38 -4.94
N VAL A 579 4.27 -33.94 -4.61
CA VAL A 579 5.48 -34.80 -4.69
C VAL A 579 6.05 -35.17 -3.32
N SER A 580 5.93 -34.28 -2.33
CA SER A 580 6.33 -34.55 -0.93
C SER A 580 5.84 -33.43 -0.01
N ASP A 581 5.79 -33.65 1.29
CA ASP A 581 5.63 -32.75 2.43
C ASP A 581 5.19 -31.30 2.13
N GLY A 582 4.02 -31.13 1.45
CA GLY A 582 3.51 -29.82 1.08
C GLY A 582 4.07 -29.27 -0.24
N THR A 583 4.91 -30.01 -0.95
CA THR A 583 5.47 -29.54 -2.22
C THR A 583 4.60 -30.00 -3.39
N VAL A 584 4.17 -29.03 -4.20
CA VAL A 584 3.46 -29.25 -5.47
C VAL A 584 4.42 -29.01 -6.62
N ARG A 585 4.52 -29.99 -7.51
CA ARG A 585 5.28 -29.88 -8.77
C ARG A 585 4.31 -29.61 -9.91
N PHE A 586 4.53 -28.51 -10.63
CA PHE A 586 3.79 -28.16 -11.84
C PHE A 586 4.63 -28.49 -13.08
N VAL A 587 4.06 -29.25 -13.98
CA VAL A 587 4.68 -29.61 -15.27
C VAL A 587 3.90 -28.93 -16.38
N PRO A 588 4.47 -27.89 -17.04
CA PRO A 588 3.80 -27.20 -18.14
C PRO A 588 3.55 -28.12 -19.37
N THR A 589 2.49 -27.79 -20.13
CA THR A 589 2.14 -28.48 -21.39
C THR A 589 2.61 -27.74 -22.64
N GLY A 590 3.47 -26.72 -22.48
CA GLY A 590 3.93 -25.85 -23.57
C GLY A 590 3.07 -24.60 -23.77
N LYS A 591 1.92 -24.47 -23.10
CA LYS A 591 1.03 -23.30 -23.19
C LYS A 591 1.44 -22.25 -22.19
N SER A 592 1.69 -21.01 -22.65
CA SER A 592 1.94 -19.86 -21.80
C SER A 592 0.64 -19.25 -21.28
N GLY A 593 0.73 -18.56 -20.13
CA GLY A 593 -0.42 -17.92 -19.46
C GLY A 593 -0.34 -18.07 -17.95
N THR A 594 -1.38 -17.63 -17.25
CA THR A 594 -1.52 -17.77 -15.79
C THR A 594 -2.56 -18.84 -15.50
N PHE A 595 -2.24 -19.78 -14.61
CA PHE A 595 -3.05 -20.95 -14.30
C PHE A 595 -3.14 -21.13 -12.79
N ASP A 596 -4.36 -21.30 -12.29
CA ASP A 596 -4.65 -21.49 -10.89
C ASP A 596 -4.84 -22.96 -10.55
N VAL A 597 -4.17 -23.40 -9.50
CA VAL A 597 -4.26 -24.74 -8.92
C VAL A 597 -4.84 -24.57 -7.51
N PRO A 598 -6.13 -24.89 -7.30
CA PRO A 598 -6.70 -24.81 -5.97
C PRO A 598 -6.10 -25.89 -5.07
N TYR A 599 -6.00 -25.62 -3.78
CA TYR A 599 -5.63 -26.65 -2.83
C TYR A 599 -6.36 -26.49 -1.49
N SER A 600 -6.44 -27.58 -0.74
CA SER A 600 -6.82 -27.57 0.65
C SER A 600 -5.82 -28.32 1.52
N VAL A 601 -5.73 -27.91 2.78
CA VAL A 601 -4.87 -28.54 3.79
C VAL A 601 -5.55 -28.55 5.15
N SER A 602 -5.26 -29.56 5.98
CA SER A 602 -5.85 -29.73 7.29
C SER A 602 -4.79 -29.86 8.40
N ASN A 603 -5.13 -29.39 9.58
CA ASN A 603 -4.38 -29.71 10.81
C ASN A 603 -4.99 -30.87 11.62
N GLY A 604 -5.95 -31.59 11.01
CA GLY A 604 -6.65 -32.73 11.62
C GLY A 604 -7.89 -32.34 12.40
N ALA A 605 -8.11 -31.06 12.71
CA ALA A 605 -9.29 -30.53 13.37
C ALA A 605 -10.12 -29.64 12.41
N ARG A 606 -9.46 -28.93 11.52
CA ARG A 606 -10.05 -28.04 10.51
C ARG A 606 -9.29 -28.13 9.20
N THR A 607 -9.93 -27.68 8.12
CA THR A 607 -9.38 -27.56 6.77
C THR A 607 -9.46 -26.11 6.35
N SER A 608 -8.45 -25.64 5.62
CA SER A 608 -8.39 -24.35 4.94
C SER A 608 -8.07 -24.54 3.47
N THR A 609 -8.44 -23.59 2.62
CA THR A 609 -8.24 -23.62 1.18
C THR A 609 -7.48 -22.40 0.71
N ALA A 610 -6.65 -22.57 -0.32
CA ALA A 610 -5.94 -21.49 -1.00
C ALA A 610 -5.67 -21.86 -2.47
N VAL A 611 -4.94 -21.04 -3.20
CA VAL A 611 -4.66 -21.22 -4.63
C VAL A 611 -3.17 -21.01 -4.89
N LEU A 612 -2.56 -21.96 -5.61
CA LEU A 612 -1.25 -21.76 -6.22
C LEU A 612 -1.44 -21.19 -7.64
N THR A 613 -1.05 -19.96 -7.86
CA THR A 613 -1.06 -19.30 -9.16
C THR A 613 0.27 -19.50 -9.87
N VAL A 614 0.27 -20.20 -11.01
CA VAL A 614 1.46 -20.49 -11.81
C VAL A 614 1.46 -19.63 -13.07
N THR A 615 2.44 -18.72 -13.21
CA THR A 615 2.67 -17.95 -14.44
C THR A 615 3.66 -18.71 -15.33
N VAL A 616 3.19 -19.25 -16.45
CA VAL A 616 4.00 -19.95 -17.46
C VAL A 616 4.39 -18.95 -18.54
N LYS A 617 5.68 -18.64 -18.63
CA LYS A 617 6.25 -17.78 -19.68
C LYS A 617 6.61 -18.60 -20.92
N PRO A 618 6.55 -18.01 -22.14
CA PRO A 618 7.08 -18.66 -23.33
C PRO A 618 8.56 -19.02 -23.14
N VAL A 619 8.99 -20.13 -23.75
CA VAL A 619 10.42 -20.45 -23.81
C VAL A 619 11.11 -19.40 -24.69
N PRO A 620 12.17 -18.74 -24.25
CA PRO A 620 12.91 -17.82 -25.08
C PRO A 620 13.36 -18.46 -26.39
N GLY A 621 13.01 -17.85 -27.53
CA GLY A 621 13.33 -18.37 -28.86
C GLY A 621 12.42 -19.50 -29.37
N ALA A 622 11.46 -20.01 -28.59
CA ALA A 622 10.47 -20.95 -29.12
C ALA A 622 9.52 -20.20 -30.10
N PRO A 623 9.17 -20.85 -31.26
CA PRO A 623 8.22 -20.25 -32.17
C PRO A 623 6.86 -20.03 -31.53
N VAL A 624 6.34 -18.78 -31.64
CA VAL A 624 5.01 -18.41 -31.17
C VAL A 624 4.14 -18.10 -32.37
N VAL A 625 2.97 -18.71 -32.48
CA VAL A 625 2.00 -18.37 -33.53
C VAL A 625 1.48 -16.97 -33.29
N LEU A 626 1.74 -16.05 -34.22
CA LEU A 626 1.24 -14.68 -34.21
C LEU A 626 -0.15 -14.63 -34.84
N GLU A 627 -0.35 -15.29 -35.96
CA GLU A 627 -1.60 -15.39 -36.71
C GLU A 627 -1.78 -16.74 -37.37
N SER A 628 -3.02 -17.24 -37.39
CA SER A 628 -3.39 -18.47 -38.10
C SER A 628 -4.69 -18.34 -38.89
N TRP A 629 -5.39 -17.20 -38.74
CA TRP A 629 -6.65 -16.81 -39.38
C TRP A 629 -7.83 -17.79 -39.16
N GLU A 630 -7.72 -18.72 -38.23
CA GLU A 630 -8.81 -19.64 -37.88
C GLU A 630 -10.05 -18.94 -37.32
N ASN A 631 -9.85 -17.77 -36.67
CA ASN A 631 -10.90 -16.99 -36.04
C ASN A 631 -11.35 -15.77 -36.88
N GLY A 632 -10.95 -15.71 -38.17
CA GLY A 632 -11.30 -14.61 -39.06
C GLY A 632 -10.09 -13.83 -39.56
N LEU A 633 -10.33 -12.66 -40.17
CA LEU A 633 -9.27 -11.81 -40.73
C LEU A 633 -8.41 -11.09 -39.66
N ASN A 634 -8.82 -11.09 -38.40
CA ASN A 634 -8.08 -10.53 -37.25
C ASN A 634 -7.56 -9.10 -37.49
N GLY A 635 -8.34 -8.28 -38.24
CA GLY A 635 -7.95 -6.92 -38.56
C GLY A 635 -7.07 -6.75 -39.79
N TRP A 636 -6.67 -7.83 -40.46
CA TRP A 636 -5.92 -7.75 -41.73
C TRP A 636 -6.74 -7.08 -42.81
N ALA A 637 -6.13 -6.09 -43.43
CA ALA A 637 -6.72 -5.29 -44.52
C ALA A 637 -5.64 -4.69 -45.42
N ALA A 638 -6.04 -4.29 -46.62
CA ALA A 638 -5.19 -3.47 -47.46
C ALA A 638 -4.89 -2.11 -46.81
N ALA A 639 -3.64 -1.66 -46.86
CA ALA A 639 -3.22 -0.44 -46.21
C ALA A 639 -3.98 0.78 -46.75
N ASN A 640 -4.61 1.53 -45.86
CA ASN A 640 -5.55 2.62 -46.18
C ASN A 640 -4.96 3.87 -46.83
N TRP A 641 -3.63 3.97 -46.87
CA TRP A 641 -2.92 5.09 -47.53
C TRP A 641 -2.64 4.83 -49.03
N GLN A 642 -3.02 3.65 -49.54
CA GLN A 642 -2.77 3.27 -50.94
C GLN A 642 -4.02 3.41 -51.79
N THR A 643 -3.83 3.76 -53.09
CA THR A 643 -4.94 3.82 -54.04
C THR A 643 -5.06 2.48 -54.76
N ASN A 644 -6.20 1.81 -54.60
CA ASN A 644 -6.54 0.53 -55.24
C ASN A 644 -5.51 -0.59 -54.97
N PRO A 645 -5.19 -0.87 -53.67
CA PRO A 645 -4.16 -1.83 -53.31
C PRO A 645 -4.58 -3.28 -53.55
N GLY A 646 -5.85 -3.59 -53.59
CA GLY A 646 -6.41 -4.95 -53.64
C GLY A 646 -7.27 -5.28 -52.43
N SER A 647 -7.38 -6.55 -52.10
CA SER A 647 -8.25 -7.04 -51.04
C SER A 647 -7.61 -8.20 -50.28
N VAL A 648 -8.18 -8.51 -49.10
CA VAL A 648 -7.91 -9.72 -48.31
C VAL A 648 -9.20 -10.48 -48.11
N SER A 649 -9.11 -11.80 -48.04
CA SER A 649 -10.22 -12.70 -47.73
C SER A 649 -9.72 -13.98 -47.07
N LEU A 650 -10.61 -14.73 -46.42
CA LEU A 650 -10.29 -16.07 -45.95
C LEU A 650 -10.37 -17.06 -47.11
N THR A 651 -9.47 -18.01 -47.12
CA THR A 651 -9.39 -19.09 -48.12
C THR A 651 -9.14 -20.43 -47.43
N THR A 652 -9.50 -21.52 -48.12
CA THR A 652 -9.08 -22.88 -47.76
C THR A 652 -7.89 -23.36 -48.58
N ASN A 653 -7.36 -22.51 -49.49
CA ASN A 653 -6.12 -22.79 -50.21
C ASN A 653 -4.91 -22.38 -49.35
N GLY A 654 -3.80 -23.12 -49.57
CA GLY A 654 -2.55 -22.79 -48.88
C GLY A 654 -2.56 -23.05 -47.38
N VAL A 655 -3.60 -23.68 -46.84
CA VAL A 655 -3.72 -24.00 -45.39
C VAL A 655 -2.64 -24.99 -44.99
N THR A 656 -1.91 -24.67 -43.93
CA THR A 656 -0.87 -25.47 -43.31
C THR A 656 -1.14 -25.76 -41.84
N ASP A 657 -2.04 -24.98 -41.21
CA ASP A 657 -2.47 -25.11 -39.82
C ASP A 657 -3.98 -24.80 -39.75
N GLY A 658 -4.79 -25.74 -39.30
CA GLY A 658 -6.23 -25.56 -39.15
C GLY A 658 -7.04 -25.72 -40.44
N THR A 659 -7.97 -24.78 -40.71
CA THR A 659 -8.95 -24.83 -41.80
C THR A 659 -8.94 -23.59 -42.71
N ASN A 660 -8.40 -22.48 -42.28
CA ASN A 660 -8.42 -21.21 -42.99
C ASN A 660 -7.01 -20.63 -43.16
N ALA A 661 -6.80 -19.92 -44.24
CA ALA A 661 -5.62 -19.12 -44.54
C ALA A 661 -6.07 -17.72 -44.97
N LEU A 662 -5.14 -16.75 -45.00
CA LEU A 662 -5.36 -15.43 -45.55
C LEU A 662 -5.04 -15.40 -47.05
N GLU A 663 -6.02 -15.13 -47.90
CA GLU A 663 -5.79 -14.81 -49.31
C GLU A 663 -5.60 -13.30 -49.48
N ILE A 664 -4.50 -12.92 -50.09
CA ILE A 664 -4.21 -11.53 -50.50
C ILE A 664 -4.28 -11.45 -51.99
N THR A 665 -5.15 -10.60 -52.52
CA THR A 665 -5.18 -10.21 -53.94
C THR A 665 -4.61 -8.82 -54.06
N ALA A 666 -3.35 -8.68 -54.47
CA ALA A 666 -2.65 -7.41 -54.70
C ALA A 666 -2.84 -6.93 -56.14
N LEU A 667 -3.12 -5.63 -56.30
CA LEU A 667 -3.34 -4.96 -57.57
C LEU A 667 -2.22 -3.94 -57.87
N GLY A 668 -2.08 -3.54 -59.15
CA GLY A 668 -1.12 -2.55 -59.58
C GLY A 668 0.33 -2.98 -59.51
N SER A 669 1.26 -2.08 -59.16
CA SER A 669 2.71 -2.32 -59.11
C SER A 669 3.18 -2.96 -57.80
N GLY A 670 2.25 -3.19 -56.87
CA GLY A 670 2.49 -3.75 -55.53
C GLY A 670 1.79 -2.97 -54.43
N ALA A 671 1.45 -3.66 -53.36
CA ALA A 671 0.68 -3.11 -52.25
C ALA A 671 1.09 -3.71 -50.89
N TRP A 672 0.86 -2.93 -49.83
CA TRP A 672 0.99 -3.34 -48.43
C TRP A 672 -0.35 -3.80 -47.87
N PHE A 673 -0.32 -4.85 -47.12
CA PHE A 673 -1.45 -5.38 -46.37
C PHE A 673 -1.03 -5.56 -44.90
N GLY A 674 -1.83 -5.09 -43.97
CA GLY A 674 -1.44 -5.05 -42.56
C GLY A 674 -2.46 -5.68 -41.62
N SER A 675 -1.95 -6.10 -40.48
CA SER A 675 -2.76 -6.55 -39.35
C SER A 675 -3.54 -5.36 -38.74
N GLY A 676 -4.52 -5.66 -37.91
CA GLY A 676 -5.02 -4.69 -36.95
C GLY A 676 -3.94 -4.35 -35.91
N SER A 677 -4.15 -3.27 -35.15
CA SER A 677 -3.22 -2.91 -34.08
C SER A 677 -3.31 -3.92 -32.93
N PHE A 678 -2.15 -4.37 -32.46
CA PHE A 678 -2.04 -5.31 -31.36
C PHE A 678 -2.38 -4.64 -30.01
N THR A 679 -3.10 -5.35 -29.16
CA THR A 679 -3.39 -4.93 -27.77
C THR A 679 -3.26 -6.14 -26.85
N PRO A 680 -2.22 -6.21 -26.00
CA PRO A 680 -1.12 -5.23 -25.83
C PRO A 680 -0.19 -5.16 -27.06
N LEU A 681 0.66 -4.11 -27.12
CA LEU A 681 1.66 -3.96 -28.18
C LEU A 681 2.61 -5.14 -28.21
N LEU A 682 3.05 -5.53 -29.43
CA LEU A 682 3.90 -6.71 -29.63
C LEU A 682 5.37 -6.35 -29.39
N ASP A 683 6.08 -7.19 -28.63
CA ASP A 683 7.53 -7.08 -28.41
C ASP A 683 8.29 -8.09 -29.32
N LEU A 684 9.00 -7.53 -30.30
CA LEU A 684 9.85 -8.28 -31.22
C LEU A 684 11.35 -8.14 -30.89
N SER A 685 11.72 -7.40 -29.85
CA SER A 685 13.13 -7.10 -29.54
C SER A 685 13.97 -8.34 -29.20
N THR A 686 13.33 -9.41 -28.76
CA THR A 686 13.95 -10.69 -28.37
C THR A 686 13.73 -11.80 -29.40
N ARG A 687 13.11 -11.50 -30.56
CA ARG A 687 12.81 -12.46 -31.61
C ARG A 687 13.82 -12.36 -32.75
N SER A 688 14.12 -13.49 -33.39
CA SER A 688 15.07 -13.54 -34.50
C SER A 688 14.39 -13.36 -35.85
N SER A 689 13.17 -13.91 -36.01
CA SER A 689 12.48 -13.90 -37.30
C SER A 689 10.97 -13.90 -37.19
N ILE A 690 10.30 -13.45 -38.25
CA ILE A 690 8.89 -13.71 -38.55
C ILE A 690 8.84 -14.66 -39.74
N SER A 691 8.15 -15.79 -39.60
CA SER A 691 7.99 -16.81 -40.65
C SER A 691 6.52 -17.08 -40.89
N PHE A 692 6.14 -17.35 -42.11
CA PHE A 692 4.78 -17.75 -42.49
C PHE A 692 4.79 -18.72 -43.67
N ALA A 693 3.83 -19.59 -43.74
CA ALA A 693 3.59 -20.38 -44.91
C ALA A 693 3.05 -19.50 -46.03
N LEU A 694 3.64 -19.59 -47.21
CA LEU A 694 3.31 -18.79 -48.39
C LEU A 694 3.05 -19.69 -49.57
N LYS A 695 1.96 -19.42 -50.26
CA LYS A 695 1.67 -20.02 -51.58
C LYS A 695 1.45 -18.89 -52.58
N THR A 696 2.27 -18.85 -53.62
CA THR A 696 2.15 -17.86 -54.69
C THR A 696 1.30 -18.41 -55.86
N GLY A 697 0.51 -17.57 -56.47
CA GLY A 697 -0.24 -17.85 -57.70
C GLY A 697 0.65 -17.90 -58.95
N ALA A 698 0.03 -17.69 -60.15
CA ALA A 698 0.71 -17.70 -61.45
C ALA A 698 1.74 -16.56 -61.61
N ALA A 699 1.76 -15.58 -60.74
CA ALA A 699 2.74 -14.51 -60.68
C ALA A 699 3.66 -14.67 -59.46
N GLY A 700 4.98 -14.46 -59.67
CA GLY A 700 5.90 -14.28 -58.55
C GLY A 700 5.79 -12.90 -57.92
N SER A 701 6.38 -12.72 -56.76
CA SER A 701 6.30 -11.42 -56.04
C SER A 701 7.62 -11.07 -55.37
N SER A 702 7.94 -9.79 -55.31
CA SER A 702 8.83 -9.30 -54.29
C SER A 702 8.03 -9.13 -52.99
N ILE A 703 8.56 -9.68 -51.92
CA ILE A 703 7.93 -9.64 -50.60
C ILE A 703 8.82 -8.87 -49.65
N ALA A 704 8.21 -8.07 -48.80
CA ALA A 704 8.87 -7.42 -47.68
C ALA A 704 7.91 -7.38 -46.47
N LEU A 705 8.49 -7.40 -45.28
CA LEU A 705 7.78 -7.17 -44.04
C LEU A 705 8.10 -5.78 -43.52
N ALA A 706 7.10 -5.10 -42.99
CA ALA A 706 7.30 -3.87 -42.25
C ALA A 706 6.49 -3.91 -40.93
N VAL A 707 6.95 -3.13 -39.96
CA VAL A 707 6.23 -2.89 -38.70
C VAL A 707 6.21 -1.41 -38.38
N ARG A 708 5.21 -0.97 -37.62
CA ARG A 708 5.22 0.34 -36.99
C ARG A 708 5.48 0.16 -35.50
N SER A 709 6.54 0.80 -34.97
CA SER A 709 6.99 0.61 -33.60
C SER A 709 7.15 1.92 -32.84
N GLY A 710 6.89 1.87 -31.52
CA GLY A 710 7.01 2.97 -30.58
C GLY A 710 5.95 4.06 -30.73
N ASP A 711 5.93 5.01 -29.81
CA ASP A 711 4.94 6.10 -29.77
C ASP A 711 4.91 6.99 -31.03
N ALA A 712 6.03 7.03 -31.78
CA ALA A 712 6.17 7.78 -33.04
C ALA A 712 5.70 6.98 -34.26
N TYR A 713 5.23 5.73 -34.12
CA TYR A 713 4.85 4.84 -35.21
C TYR A 713 5.96 4.69 -36.28
N THR A 714 7.21 4.56 -35.81
CA THR A 714 8.37 4.43 -36.66
C THR A 714 8.23 3.23 -37.60
N TRP A 715 8.35 3.47 -38.91
CA TRP A 715 8.32 2.47 -39.96
C TRP A 715 9.65 1.74 -40.03
N CYS A 716 9.66 0.43 -39.77
CA CYS A 716 10.81 -0.46 -39.86
C CYS A 716 10.52 -1.56 -40.89
N GLN A 717 11.37 -1.71 -41.91
CA GLN A 717 11.09 -2.55 -43.08
C GLN A 717 12.28 -3.46 -43.38
N SER A 718 12.02 -4.72 -43.73
CA SER A 718 13.00 -5.65 -44.29
C SER A 718 13.36 -5.35 -45.73
N PRO A 719 14.50 -5.84 -46.27
CA PRO A 719 14.75 -5.87 -47.71
C PRO A 719 13.65 -6.60 -48.47
N PHE A 720 13.46 -6.28 -49.74
CA PHE A 720 12.59 -7.02 -50.62
C PHE A 720 13.25 -8.32 -51.07
N VAL A 721 12.53 -9.42 -50.98
CA VAL A 721 12.98 -10.78 -51.44
C VAL A 721 12.01 -11.26 -52.50
N TYR A 722 12.53 -11.76 -53.62
CA TYR A 722 11.70 -12.26 -54.72
C TYR A 722 11.35 -13.73 -54.49
N VAL A 723 10.06 -14.09 -54.57
CA VAL A 723 9.53 -15.45 -54.54
C VAL A 723 8.95 -15.80 -55.94
N ALA A 724 9.32 -16.93 -56.46
CA ALA A 724 8.93 -17.40 -57.78
C ALA A 724 7.41 -17.71 -57.87
N PRO A 725 6.81 -17.68 -59.09
CA PRO A 725 5.42 -18.07 -59.26
C PRO A 725 5.19 -19.57 -58.94
N ASN A 726 3.96 -19.92 -58.55
CA ASN A 726 3.53 -21.29 -58.20
C ASN A 726 4.42 -21.99 -57.14
N THR A 727 4.96 -21.20 -56.22
CA THR A 727 5.79 -21.67 -55.11
C THR A 727 4.92 -21.90 -53.87
N THR A 728 5.21 -22.96 -53.13
CA THR A 728 4.68 -23.20 -51.77
C THR A 728 5.89 -23.39 -50.86
N GLU A 729 6.10 -22.50 -49.90
CA GLU A 729 7.25 -22.52 -49.00
C GLU A 729 6.92 -21.88 -47.64
N THR A 730 7.77 -22.09 -46.65
CA THR A 730 7.78 -21.27 -45.47
C THR A 730 8.73 -20.12 -45.72
N HIS A 731 8.18 -18.92 -45.83
CA HIS A 731 8.95 -17.69 -45.98
C HIS A 731 9.35 -17.15 -44.64
N SER A 732 10.64 -16.86 -44.42
CA SER A 732 11.18 -16.37 -43.15
C SER A 732 11.92 -15.07 -43.35
N ILE A 733 11.60 -14.07 -42.54
CA ILE A 733 12.21 -12.75 -42.58
C ILE A 733 12.98 -12.54 -41.28
N ASP A 734 14.29 -12.32 -41.41
CA ASP A 734 15.20 -12.05 -40.31
C ASP A 734 14.97 -10.62 -39.79
N LEU A 735 14.59 -10.49 -38.51
CA LEU A 735 14.32 -9.21 -37.87
C LEU A 735 15.57 -8.32 -37.71
N SER A 736 16.78 -8.91 -37.78
CA SER A 736 18.03 -8.14 -37.78
C SER A 736 18.23 -7.35 -39.07
N THR A 737 17.50 -7.69 -40.13
CA THR A 737 17.55 -7.00 -41.45
C THR A 737 16.55 -5.85 -41.56
N MET A 738 15.71 -5.62 -40.57
CA MET A 738 14.78 -4.51 -40.52
C MET A 738 15.55 -3.19 -40.51
N GLY A 739 15.05 -2.17 -41.17
CA GLY A 739 15.73 -0.89 -41.22
C GLY A 739 15.85 -0.11 -39.90
N CYS A 740 15.53 -0.76 -38.79
CA CYS A 740 15.62 -0.21 -37.43
C CYS A 740 16.45 -1.13 -36.53
N ALA A 741 17.02 -0.57 -35.46
CA ALA A 741 17.66 -1.40 -34.45
C ALA A 741 16.63 -2.33 -33.76
N GLN A 742 16.94 -3.60 -33.66
CA GLN A 742 16.03 -4.59 -33.08
C GLN A 742 15.57 -4.23 -31.66
N SER A 743 16.43 -3.61 -30.86
CA SER A 743 16.09 -3.10 -29.53
C SER A 743 14.98 -2.05 -29.51
N THR A 744 14.63 -1.45 -30.66
CA THR A 744 13.51 -0.51 -30.78
C THR A 744 12.19 -1.16 -31.12
N LEU A 745 12.15 -2.47 -31.34
CA LEU A 745 10.96 -3.25 -31.68
C LEU A 745 10.19 -3.74 -30.45
N THR A 746 10.23 -3.02 -29.34
CA THR A 746 9.57 -3.38 -28.07
C THR A 746 8.10 -2.99 -27.99
N GLY A 747 7.63 -2.13 -28.89
CA GLY A 747 6.26 -1.61 -28.89
C GLY A 747 5.68 -1.58 -30.29
N VAL A 748 5.57 -2.75 -30.95
CA VAL A 748 5.07 -2.86 -32.32
C VAL A 748 3.54 -2.79 -32.33
N HIS A 749 3.01 -1.84 -33.07
CA HIS A 749 1.57 -1.62 -33.21
C HIS A 749 0.93 -2.58 -34.20
N ASP A 750 1.58 -2.77 -35.36
CA ASP A 750 1.07 -3.58 -36.46
C ASP A 750 2.19 -4.12 -37.36
N VAL A 751 1.87 -5.18 -38.08
CA VAL A 751 2.74 -5.86 -39.05
C VAL A 751 2.13 -5.71 -40.45
N PHE A 752 2.96 -5.39 -41.43
CA PHE A 752 2.59 -5.27 -42.85
C PHE A 752 3.40 -6.20 -43.72
N LEU A 753 2.75 -6.77 -44.74
CA LEU A 753 3.37 -7.52 -45.79
C LEU A 753 3.16 -6.80 -47.14
N PHE A 754 4.21 -6.72 -47.96
CA PHE A 754 4.15 -6.21 -49.30
C PHE A 754 4.14 -7.36 -50.33
N PHE A 755 3.29 -7.20 -51.36
CA PHE A 755 3.25 -8.08 -52.51
C PHE A 755 3.12 -7.26 -53.82
N ASN A 756 3.78 -7.72 -54.93
CA ASN A 756 3.46 -7.27 -56.26
C ASN A 756 2.07 -7.76 -56.68
N ALA A 757 1.57 -7.32 -57.86
CA ALA A 757 0.26 -7.78 -58.36
C ALA A 757 0.17 -9.29 -58.46
N GLY A 758 -0.89 -9.88 -57.93
CA GLY A 758 -1.11 -11.30 -57.91
C GLY A 758 -2.00 -11.76 -56.75
N THR A 759 -2.21 -13.08 -56.66
CA THR A 759 -2.91 -13.70 -55.54
C THR A 759 -1.95 -14.56 -54.75
N PHE A 760 -2.00 -14.46 -53.42
CA PHE A 760 -1.08 -15.08 -52.46
C PHE A 760 -1.89 -15.63 -51.28
N ASP A 761 -1.66 -16.91 -50.94
CA ASP A 761 -2.22 -17.50 -49.72
C ASP A 761 -1.15 -17.53 -48.65
N ILE A 762 -1.51 -17.07 -47.44
CA ILE A 762 -0.62 -17.00 -46.29
C ILE A 762 -1.27 -17.70 -45.11
N ASP A 763 -0.49 -18.51 -44.44
CA ASP A 763 -0.95 -19.21 -43.25
C ASP A 763 0.14 -19.31 -42.19
N ARG A 764 -0.30 -19.50 -40.93
CA ARG A 764 0.54 -19.72 -39.76
C ARG A 764 1.77 -18.82 -39.66
N MET A 765 1.50 -17.52 -39.41
CA MET A 765 2.57 -16.57 -39.11
C MET A 765 3.12 -16.84 -37.70
N THR A 766 4.44 -17.03 -37.58
CA THR A 766 5.12 -17.37 -36.33
C THR A 766 6.27 -16.42 -36.04
N LEU A 767 6.54 -16.22 -34.77
CA LEU A 767 7.70 -15.48 -34.22
C LEU A 767 8.70 -16.51 -33.67
N SER A 768 9.96 -16.41 -34.06
CA SER A 768 11.04 -17.26 -33.54
C SER A 768 12.10 -16.44 -32.84
#